data_a9fdd682819e91e730d16cebc317880a
#
_entry.id   a9fdd682819e91e730d16cebc317880a
#
_cell.length_a   1.000
_cell.length_b   1.000
_cell.length_c   1.000
_cell.angle_alpha   90.00
_cell.angle_beta   90.00
_cell.angle_gamma   90.00
#
_symmetry.space_group_name_H-M   'P 1'
#
loop_
_entity.id
_entity.type
_entity.pdbx_description
1 polymer ?
#
loop_
_entity_poly.entity_id
_entity_poly.type
_entity_poly.pdbx_seq_one_letter_code
_entity_poly.pdbx_strand_id
1 'polypeptide(L)'
;MKTSSKLGAAAILILLALLPMNITCVQAQKQQVLQQSIKTTYPTKDWAISDFVVTDPAFGARAEPGFDNRAAFQAAIDAAYESGGGVVYIPAGNYEFRSTQLGTKNVRVRQGRSESKKDFHFEYVLRLHPGVQLRGDWANPEANNGKVLGTILEVRVGKDAPNYDGSVESWWNDGQADNALRTTYTSIADRFIEMNAGTGVTNLSIWYPEQDINDVKPYPWTLFQTQGDCATIEHVTLVNSYNGFNSAPSELHYVLDSYITALNKGIEVHVCTDIGRIENVRISPEYWAKSGLPGAPSLADVTAYTKANGTGYQMHRSDWEYVSYLHVSGYKTGVWIGREPGFADAPNAQLYEVHVDNCGNGLYVEDVNPYGILISNSSFGAAKDGNAVYFYKDFSTSVQFNGVDFNGPVVSDGSDGVVSFESCTFSEYRDYALKMNSGNALLSQCDFKKNAGHVYLGADMHTLKSVNSGYKCNLRVDNHSTSAKVEVITGKKYFFEPIPKNVKTNIDVHPRPASDKVLKADLARATGFNNNRPVKDVSAELQSALDAVKAAGGGTLYLPAGRYLVDNPVKVPSGVELRGSWDVQHHTQSGGTAIFTNYDGGAAGEKGASLIQLEAGAGIRGITLAQLNIASDGYSVSNPRKTPFLIQGQGPKVYIINVTIAVGDKGIDLASYDTSGHYVDYLGGVPLRAGIWVGGGAEGGFIRNMQFNPHYGSRLPEGGQGYPEVFMMRFVQSNCSALKFADVKNQTIFNNFVYGSVYGIHFLKDAITGKYPGKMTVIGHGSDGCTYSLFVEDADKNTKIVAVNSELVNTKIPNEPVRSYVLMGDEVNTGKVHPNAKLILYNSAFWGSPVFGAIINNGIV
;
A
#
# COMPACT_ATOMS: atom_id res chain seq x y z
N MET A 1 -45.25 5.06 89.24
CA MET A 1 -46.50 4.27 89.03
C MET A 1 -46.08 3.13 88.10
N LYS A 2 -46.10 1.92 88.65
CA LYS A 2 -46.68 0.67 88.24
C LYS A 2 -46.25 0.20 86.84
N THR A 3 -45.69 -0.93 86.49
CA THR A 3 -45.54 -2.26 87.08
C THR A 3 -45.02 -3.09 85.91
N SER A 4 -43.91 -3.81 86.05
CA SER A 4 -43.77 -5.26 86.24
C SER A 4 -44.27 -6.08 85.02
N SER A 5 -43.63 -7.07 84.55
CA SER A 5 -42.99 -8.28 85.14
C SER A 5 -42.36 -9.13 83.96
N LYS A 6 -41.23 -9.60 84.12
CA LYS A 6 -40.75 -10.91 84.57
C LYS A 6 -40.92 -12.08 83.62
N LEU A 7 -39.81 -12.77 83.47
CA LEU A 7 -39.48 -14.18 83.27
C LEU A 7 -39.01 -14.46 81.85
N GLY A 8 -37.91 -15.13 81.50
CA GLY A 8 -36.94 -15.83 82.36
C GLY A 8 -36.26 -16.87 81.48
N ALA A 9 -34.90 -16.92 81.61
CA ALA A 9 -34.01 -18.07 81.47
C ALA A 9 -34.02 -18.96 80.19
N ALA A 10 -32.93 -19.09 79.55
CA ALA A 10 -31.94 -20.14 79.83
C ALA A 10 -30.70 -19.96 78.87
N ALA A 11 -29.53 -19.93 79.50
CA ALA A 11 -28.25 -19.93 78.87
C ALA A 11 -27.90 -21.35 78.35
N ILE A 12 -27.54 -21.45 77.07
CA ILE A 12 -26.72 -22.60 76.57
C ILE A 12 -25.51 -22.01 75.91
N LEU A 13 -24.34 -22.08 76.55
CA LEU A 13 -23.00 -21.85 75.97
C LEU A 13 -22.74 -23.00 74.96
N ILE A 14 -22.57 -22.69 73.71
CA ILE A 14 -21.83 -23.55 72.72
C ILE A 14 -20.64 -22.76 72.23
N LEU A 15 -19.48 -23.18 72.69
CA LEU A 15 -18.19 -22.77 72.09
C LEU A 15 -18.10 -23.31 70.67
N LEU A 16 -18.15 -22.46 69.65
CA LEU A 16 -17.78 -22.82 68.28
C LEU A 16 -16.53 -22.08 67.95
N ALA A 17 -15.50 -22.86 67.67
CA ALA A 17 -14.18 -22.46 67.25
C ALA A 17 -14.23 -21.52 66.03
N LEU A 18 -13.59 -20.36 66.10
CA LEU A 18 -13.32 -19.48 65.03
C LEU A 18 -12.25 -20.11 64.11
N LEU A 19 -12.67 -20.75 63.02
CA LEU A 19 -11.82 -20.96 61.86
C LEU A 19 -12.05 -19.77 60.89
N PRO A 20 -11.01 -19.10 60.38
CA PRO A 20 -11.23 -18.10 59.37
C PRO A 20 -11.69 -18.77 58.06
N MET A 21 -12.94 -18.67 57.72
CA MET A 21 -13.42 -18.93 56.37
C MET A 21 -12.89 -17.82 55.50
N ASN A 22 -11.81 -18.11 54.77
CA ASN A 22 -11.44 -17.37 53.57
C ASN A 22 -12.55 -17.57 52.55
N ILE A 23 -13.51 -16.64 52.53
CA ILE A 23 -14.41 -16.49 51.39
C ILE A 23 -13.60 -15.91 50.26
N THR A 24 -12.93 -16.75 49.49
CA THR A 24 -12.51 -16.42 48.16
C THR A 24 -13.76 -16.11 47.35
N CYS A 25 -14.01 -14.83 47.12
CA CYS A 25 -15.00 -14.40 46.17
C CYS A 25 -14.51 -14.88 44.77
N VAL A 26 -14.91 -16.07 44.39
CA VAL A 26 -14.76 -16.52 43.01
C VAL A 26 -15.75 -15.65 42.23
N GLN A 27 -15.23 -14.52 41.68
CA GLN A 27 -15.94 -13.85 40.61
C GLN A 27 -16.11 -14.91 39.53
N ALA A 28 -17.38 -15.30 39.30
CA ALA A 28 -17.73 -16.13 38.16
C ALA A 28 -17.22 -15.41 36.91
N GLN A 29 -16.13 -15.88 36.35
CA GLN A 29 -15.68 -15.44 35.02
C GLN A 29 -16.87 -15.69 34.10
N LYS A 30 -17.44 -14.62 33.55
CA LYS A 30 -18.40 -14.74 32.45
C LYS A 30 -17.78 -15.68 31.43
N GLN A 31 -18.39 -16.78 31.16
CA GLN A 31 -17.91 -17.74 30.18
C GLN A 31 -17.86 -17.02 28.84
N GLN A 32 -16.67 -16.75 28.34
CA GLN A 32 -16.48 -16.08 27.05
C GLN A 32 -16.95 -17.04 25.95
N VAL A 33 -17.99 -16.65 25.23
CA VAL A 33 -18.57 -17.46 24.16
C VAL A 33 -17.83 -17.16 22.87
N LEU A 34 -17.09 -18.15 22.35
CA LEU A 34 -16.52 -18.06 21.03
C LEU A 34 -17.63 -18.19 19.98
N GLN A 35 -17.62 -17.29 19.02
CA GLN A 35 -18.48 -17.30 17.85
C GLN A 35 -17.72 -17.90 16.66
N GLN A 36 -18.38 -18.13 15.55
CA GLN A 36 -17.74 -18.41 14.27
C GLN A 36 -17.63 -17.10 13.47
N SER A 37 -16.64 -17.03 12.57
CA SER A 37 -16.59 -15.98 11.55
C SER A 37 -17.86 -16.03 10.68
N ILE A 38 -18.15 -14.96 9.99
CA ILE A 38 -19.25 -14.94 9.03
C ILE A 38 -18.96 -15.97 7.93
N LYS A 39 -19.92 -16.87 7.70
CA LYS A 39 -19.83 -17.87 6.64
C LYS A 39 -20.07 -17.20 5.30
N THR A 40 -19.05 -17.12 4.48
CA THR A 40 -19.12 -16.62 3.11
C THR A 40 -19.58 -17.72 2.15
N THR A 41 -20.24 -17.34 1.05
CA THR A 41 -20.64 -18.27 -0.03
C THR A 41 -19.42 -18.66 -0.86
N TYR A 42 -18.51 -17.71 -1.07
CA TYR A 42 -17.29 -17.90 -1.85
C TYR A 42 -16.06 -17.92 -0.94
N PRO A 43 -15.03 -18.71 -1.28
CA PRO A 43 -13.81 -18.77 -0.51
C PRO A 43 -13.13 -17.40 -0.41
N THR A 44 -12.74 -17.02 0.78
CA THR A 44 -11.97 -15.80 1.05
C THR A 44 -10.58 -16.15 1.58
N LYS A 45 -9.62 -15.26 1.34
CA LYS A 45 -8.25 -15.40 1.86
C LYS A 45 -8.18 -15.16 3.37
N ASP A 46 -9.19 -14.53 3.93
CA ASP A 46 -9.28 -14.13 5.33
C ASP A 46 -10.67 -14.42 5.90
N TRP A 47 -10.77 -14.55 7.23
CA TRP A 47 -12.05 -14.74 7.90
C TRP A 47 -12.88 -13.45 7.88
N ALA A 48 -14.16 -13.53 7.49
CA ALA A 48 -15.06 -12.39 7.54
C ALA A 48 -15.55 -12.18 8.98
N ILE A 49 -15.21 -11.01 9.53
CA ILE A 49 -15.60 -10.60 10.89
C ILE A 49 -16.23 -9.22 10.78
N SER A 50 -17.47 -9.09 11.26
CA SER A 50 -18.20 -7.81 11.21
C SER A 50 -19.24 -7.77 12.32
N ASP A 51 -19.51 -6.59 12.84
CA ASP A 51 -20.60 -6.29 13.76
C ASP A 51 -21.81 -5.65 13.04
N PHE A 52 -21.68 -5.33 11.75
CA PHE A 52 -22.65 -4.57 10.96
C PHE A 52 -22.99 -5.33 9.68
N VAL A 53 -24.08 -6.08 9.67
CA VAL A 53 -24.54 -6.79 8.48
C VAL A 53 -25.70 -6.01 7.86
N VAL A 54 -25.57 -5.55 6.59
CA VAL A 54 -26.56 -4.64 5.97
C VAL A 54 -27.99 -5.21 5.94
N THR A 55 -28.11 -6.54 5.91
CA THR A 55 -29.42 -7.23 5.90
C THR A 55 -30.04 -7.43 7.27
N ASP A 56 -29.34 -7.07 8.34
CA ASP A 56 -29.93 -7.14 9.69
C ASP A 56 -31.18 -6.26 9.78
N PRO A 57 -32.19 -6.67 10.59
CA PRO A 57 -33.41 -5.90 10.74
C PRO A 57 -33.21 -4.44 11.15
N ALA A 58 -32.09 -4.12 11.81
CA ALA A 58 -31.75 -2.77 12.19
C ALA A 58 -31.46 -1.85 10.99
N PHE A 59 -30.96 -2.42 9.86
CA PHE A 59 -30.62 -1.68 8.66
C PHE A 59 -31.58 -1.96 7.50
N GLY A 60 -31.95 -3.23 7.31
CA GLY A 60 -33.03 -3.67 6.45
C GLY A 60 -32.73 -3.70 4.96
N ALA A 61 -31.45 -3.84 4.56
CA ALA A 61 -31.10 -4.02 3.15
C ALA A 61 -31.67 -5.33 2.58
N ARG A 62 -32.02 -5.32 1.29
CA ARG A 62 -32.66 -6.45 0.62
C ARG A 62 -32.11 -6.66 -0.79
N ALA A 63 -31.77 -7.91 -1.09
CA ALA A 63 -31.40 -8.32 -2.44
C ALA A 63 -32.67 -8.62 -3.26
N GLU A 64 -33.55 -7.64 -3.40
CA GLU A 64 -34.84 -7.74 -4.07
C GLU A 64 -34.92 -6.73 -5.21
N PRO A 65 -35.36 -7.13 -6.43
CA PRO A 65 -35.52 -6.19 -7.54
C PRO A 65 -36.47 -5.03 -7.18
N GLY A 66 -36.06 -3.82 -7.52
CA GLY A 66 -36.84 -2.60 -7.28
C GLY A 66 -36.69 -1.99 -5.88
N PHE A 67 -36.03 -2.67 -4.96
CA PHE A 67 -35.77 -2.13 -3.63
C PHE A 67 -34.52 -1.23 -3.65
N ASP A 68 -34.67 0.05 -3.23
CA ASP A 68 -33.54 0.98 -3.11
C ASP A 68 -32.80 0.77 -1.80
N ASN A 69 -31.58 0.24 -1.89
CA ASN A 69 -30.78 -0.09 -0.72
C ASN A 69 -29.96 1.07 -0.16
N ARG A 70 -29.97 2.26 -0.79
CA ARG A 70 -29.13 3.39 -0.38
C ARG A 70 -29.23 3.72 1.10
N ALA A 71 -30.45 3.89 1.62
CA ALA A 71 -30.67 4.29 3.00
C ALA A 71 -30.23 3.20 3.98
N ALA A 72 -30.49 1.94 3.67
CA ALA A 72 -30.11 0.79 4.51
C ALA A 72 -28.59 0.63 4.62
N PHE A 73 -27.89 0.74 3.49
CA PHE A 73 -26.41 0.70 3.48
C PHE A 73 -25.81 1.89 4.22
N GLN A 74 -26.33 3.11 4.00
CA GLN A 74 -25.81 4.28 4.68
C GLN A 74 -26.01 4.18 6.19
N ALA A 75 -27.17 3.66 6.66
CA ALA A 75 -27.42 3.45 8.08
C ALA A 75 -26.43 2.46 8.72
N ALA A 76 -26.05 1.40 8.01
CA ALA A 76 -25.03 0.47 8.49
C ALA A 76 -23.62 1.11 8.53
N ILE A 77 -23.29 1.93 7.52
CA ILE A 77 -22.04 2.71 7.45
C ILE A 77 -21.97 3.71 8.62
N ASP A 78 -23.05 4.44 8.86
CA ASP A 78 -23.14 5.44 9.94
C ASP A 78 -23.00 4.77 11.30
N ALA A 79 -23.66 3.62 11.54
CA ALA A 79 -23.56 2.84 12.77
C ALA A 79 -22.12 2.33 13.01
N ALA A 80 -21.43 1.86 11.96
CA ALA A 80 -20.03 1.46 12.06
C ALA A 80 -19.14 2.67 12.43
N TYR A 81 -19.35 3.81 11.81
CA TYR A 81 -18.61 5.03 12.12
C TYR A 81 -18.86 5.51 13.57
N GLU A 82 -20.12 5.52 14.02
CA GLU A 82 -20.47 5.92 15.39
C GLU A 82 -19.84 5.01 16.45
N SER A 83 -19.58 3.75 16.10
CA SER A 83 -18.87 2.81 16.98
C SER A 83 -17.35 3.01 17.00
N GLY A 84 -16.81 3.91 16.15
CA GLY A 84 -15.38 4.17 16.03
C GLY A 84 -14.72 3.54 14.79
N GLY A 85 -15.51 3.04 13.86
CA GLY A 85 -15.06 2.35 12.65
C GLY A 85 -15.39 0.85 12.67
N GLY A 86 -15.13 0.17 11.59
CA GLY A 86 -15.34 -1.27 11.46
C GLY A 86 -15.79 -1.72 10.08
N VAL A 87 -16.04 -3.00 9.97
CA VAL A 87 -16.46 -3.65 8.74
C VAL A 87 -17.98 -3.67 8.65
N VAL A 88 -18.53 -3.22 7.53
CA VAL A 88 -19.94 -3.39 7.15
C VAL A 88 -19.99 -4.53 6.14
N TYR A 89 -20.59 -5.65 6.54
CA TYR A 89 -20.67 -6.86 5.71
C TYR A 89 -21.93 -6.89 4.86
N ILE A 90 -21.77 -7.29 3.61
CA ILE A 90 -22.82 -7.39 2.61
C ILE A 90 -22.89 -8.84 2.13
N PRO A 91 -23.90 -9.63 2.53
CA PRO A 91 -24.08 -11.00 2.03
C PRO A 91 -24.16 -11.06 0.50
N ALA A 92 -23.90 -12.24 -0.09
CA ALA A 92 -24.07 -12.47 -1.51
C ALA A 92 -25.50 -12.13 -1.95
N GLY A 93 -25.66 -11.44 -3.06
CA GLY A 93 -26.93 -11.00 -3.62
C GLY A 93 -26.81 -9.74 -4.47
N ASN A 94 -27.87 -9.39 -5.16
CA ASN A 94 -27.95 -8.21 -6.00
C ASN A 94 -28.69 -7.09 -5.26
N TYR A 95 -28.03 -5.98 -5.01
CA TYR A 95 -28.56 -4.84 -4.27
C TYR A 95 -28.66 -3.62 -5.17
N GLU A 96 -29.90 -3.17 -5.44
CA GLU A 96 -30.15 -2.01 -6.30
C GLU A 96 -29.98 -0.69 -5.55
N PHE A 97 -29.43 0.33 -6.23
CA PHE A 97 -29.31 1.70 -5.78
C PHE A 97 -30.02 2.61 -6.78
N ARG A 98 -31.07 3.32 -6.30
CA ARG A 98 -32.01 4.08 -7.15
C ARG A 98 -32.13 5.55 -6.79
N SER A 99 -31.40 6.01 -5.79
CA SER A 99 -31.41 7.40 -5.32
C SER A 99 -30.02 7.91 -5.00
N THR A 100 -29.86 9.22 -5.11
CA THR A 100 -28.63 9.95 -4.79
C THR A 100 -28.81 10.86 -3.57
N GLN A 101 -27.71 11.39 -3.07
CA GLN A 101 -27.66 12.49 -2.10
C GLN A 101 -26.86 13.64 -2.68
N LEU A 102 -27.24 14.85 -2.32
CA LEU A 102 -26.50 16.05 -2.67
C LEU A 102 -25.37 16.29 -1.68
N GLY A 103 -24.14 16.33 -2.18
CA GLY A 103 -22.97 16.78 -1.47
C GLY A 103 -22.67 18.23 -1.78
N THR A 104 -22.07 18.93 -0.81
CA THR A 104 -21.58 20.29 -1.02
C THR A 104 -20.14 20.38 -0.54
N LYS A 105 -19.29 20.97 -1.37
CA LYS A 105 -17.90 21.25 -1.02
C LYS A 105 -17.60 22.73 -1.16
N ASN A 106 -17.10 23.31 -0.07
CA ASN A 106 -16.67 24.69 -0.03
C ASN A 106 -15.21 24.78 -0.48
N VAL A 107 -14.98 25.37 -1.64
CA VAL A 107 -13.66 25.51 -2.26
C VAL A 107 -13.21 26.94 -2.22
N ARG A 108 -11.96 27.18 -1.82
CA ARG A 108 -11.33 28.49 -1.95
C ARG A 108 -11.00 28.76 -3.40
N VAL A 109 -11.47 29.89 -3.89
CA VAL A 109 -11.26 30.34 -5.25
C VAL A 109 -10.46 31.63 -5.19
N ARG A 110 -9.32 31.66 -5.88
CA ARG A 110 -8.48 32.85 -5.96
C ARG A 110 -8.60 33.46 -7.35
N GLN A 111 -8.91 34.76 -7.40
CA GLN A 111 -8.83 35.55 -8.62
C GLN A 111 -7.87 36.73 -8.37
N GLY A 112 -6.68 36.64 -8.94
CA GLY A 112 -5.61 37.60 -8.68
C GLY A 112 -5.23 37.64 -7.19
N ARG A 113 -5.39 38.82 -6.55
CA ARG A 113 -5.14 39.01 -5.10
C ARG A 113 -6.35 38.78 -4.21
N SER A 114 -7.53 38.55 -4.78
CA SER A 114 -8.75 38.30 -4.03
C SER A 114 -8.97 36.80 -3.85
N GLU A 115 -9.33 36.42 -2.61
CA GLU A 115 -9.71 35.03 -2.27
C GLU A 115 -11.19 35.05 -1.88
N SER A 116 -11.94 34.10 -2.45
CA SER A 116 -13.35 33.87 -2.11
C SER A 116 -13.59 32.41 -1.86
N LYS A 117 -14.67 32.09 -1.15
CA LYS A 117 -15.12 30.70 -1.00
C LYS A 117 -16.35 30.53 -1.89
N LYS A 118 -16.40 29.39 -2.61
CA LYS A 118 -17.53 29.02 -3.44
C LYS A 118 -17.97 27.60 -3.10
N ASP A 119 -19.29 27.41 -2.99
CA ASP A 119 -19.88 26.10 -2.79
C ASP A 119 -20.08 25.41 -4.13
N PHE A 120 -19.62 24.18 -4.20
CA PHE A 120 -19.81 23.25 -5.31
C PHE A 120 -20.70 22.12 -4.86
N HIS A 121 -21.59 21.71 -5.74
CA HIS A 121 -22.52 20.63 -5.51
C HIS A 121 -22.15 19.45 -6.37
N PHE A 122 -22.26 18.26 -5.82
CA PHE A 122 -22.09 16.99 -6.49
C PHE A 122 -23.09 15.98 -5.94
N GLU A 123 -23.34 14.93 -6.69
CA GLU A 123 -24.18 13.82 -6.25
C GLU A 123 -23.32 12.62 -5.81
N TYR A 124 -23.75 11.93 -4.77
CA TYR A 124 -23.19 10.66 -4.33
C TYR A 124 -24.28 9.70 -3.89
N VAL A 125 -24.00 8.39 -3.93
CA VAL A 125 -24.95 7.37 -3.44
C VAL A 125 -24.58 6.93 -2.04
N LEU A 126 -23.35 6.47 -1.83
CA LEU A 126 -22.84 6.06 -0.52
C LEU A 126 -21.63 6.91 -0.12
N ARG A 127 -21.54 7.21 1.16
CA ARG A 127 -20.38 7.89 1.74
C ARG A 127 -19.79 7.01 2.84
N LEU A 128 -18.57 6.54 2.63
CA LEU A 128 -17.81 5.86 3.66
C LEU A 128 -17.16 6.89 4.58
N HIS A 129 -17.49 6.83 5.85
CA HIS A 129 -16.85 7.63 6.88
C HIS A 129 -15.48 7.07 7.26
N PRO A 130 -14.57 7.87 7.82
CA PRO A 130 -13.24 7.41 8.23
C PRO A 130 -13.30 6.13 9.08
N GLY A 131 -12.46 5.17 8.75
CA GLY A 131 -12.37 3.90 9.46
C GLY A 131 -13.44 2.88 9.14
N VAL A 132 -14.29 3.10 8.13
CA VAL A 132 -15.35 2.18 7.73
C VAL A 132 -14.97 1.44 6.45
N GLN A 133 -15.16 0.12 6.44
CA GLN A 133 -14.92 -0.74 5.28
C GLN A 133 -16.22 -1.43 4.86
N LEU A 134 -16.52 -1.41 3.55
CA LEU A 134 -17.53 -2.28 2.94
C LEU A 134 -16.88 -3.59 2.53
N ARG A 135 -17.43 -4.71 2.97
CA ARG A 135 -16.97 -6.04 2.60
C ARG A 135 -18.13 -6.90 2.14
N GLY A 136 -18.05 -7.34 0.91
CA GLY A 136 -19.00 -8.28 0.33
C GLY A 136 -18.56 -9.74 0.43
N ASP A 137 -19.23 -10.57 -0.35
CA ASP A 137 -18.96 -11.98 -0.61
C ASP A 137 -18.72 -12.11 -2.13
N TRP A 138 -17.51 -12.38 -2.56
CA TRP A 138 -17.09 -12.20 -3.94
C TRP A 138 -16.38 -13.44 -4.48
N ALA A 139 -16.64 -13.74 -5.73
CA ALA A 139 -15.93 -14.76 -6.48
C ALA A 139 -15.00 -14.11 -7.50
N ASN A 140 -13.74 -14.55 -7.55
CA ASN A 140 -12.79 -14.11 -8.56
C ASN A 140 -13.32 -14.42 -9.97
N PRO A 141 -13.52 -13.42 -10.85
CA PRO A 141 -14.07 -13.64 -12.18
C PRO A 141 -13.19 -14.53 -13.06
N GLU A 142 -11.88 -14.44 -12.97
CA GLU A 142 -11.00 -15.32 -13.77
C GLU A 142 -11.09 -16.78 -13.34
N ALA A 143 -11.26 -17.06 -12.04
CA ALA A 143 -11.52 -18.41 -11.57
C ALA A 143 -12.90 -18.95 -11.94
N ASN A 144 -13.82 -18.09 -12.40
CA ASN A 144 -15.20 -18.41 -12.76
C ASN A 144 -15.52 -18.13 -14.23
N ASN A 145 -14.54 -18.24 -15.12
CA ASN A 145 -14.69 -18.02 -16.57
C ASN A 145 -15.27 -16.63 -16.94
N GLY A 146 -14.90 -15.61 -16.20
CA GLY A 146 -15.34 -14.24 -16.38
C GLY A 146 -16.66 -13.89 -15.69
N LYS A 147 -17.37 -14.86 -15.11
CA LYS A 147 -18.66 -14.62 -14.47
C LYS A 147 -18.53 -13.82 -13.18
N VAL A 148 -19.42 -12.86 -13.03
CA VAL A 148 -19.57 -12.03 -11.83
C VAL A 148 -20.57 -12.71 -10.89
N LEU A 149 -20.12 -13.09 -9.72
CA LEU A 149 -20.88 -13.84 -8.74
C LEU A 149 -20.64 -13.27 -7.33
N GLY A 150 -21.63 -13.40 -6.46
CA GLY A 150 -21.53 -12.98 -5.05
C GLY A 150 -22.31 -11.71 -4.76
N THR A 151 -21.69 -10.76 -4.07
CA THR A 151 -22.28 -9.45 -3.77
C THR A 151 -22.15 -8.54 -5.00
N ILE A 152 -23.27 -8.11 -5.55
CA ILE A 152 -23.34 -7.21 -6.71
C ILE A 152 -24.14 -5.95 -6.33
N LEU A 153 -23.51 -4.81 -6.44
CA LEU A 153 -24.14 -3.51 -6.27
C LEU A 153 -24.63 -3.02 -7.65
N GLU A 154 -25.94 -2.97 -7.84
CA GLU A 154 -26.58 -2.54 -9.08
C GLU A 154 -26.89 -1.04 -9.03
N VAL A 155 -26.17 -0.25 -9.82
CA VAL A 155 -26.29 1.21 -9.84
C VAL A 155 -27.26 1.63 -10.95
N ARG A 156 -28.44 2.14 -10.56
CA ARG A 156 -29.50 2.59 -11.46
C ARG A 156 -29.75 4.09 -11.45
N VAL A 157 -28.73 4.84 -11.06
CA VAL A 157 -28.74 6.31 -10.97
C VAL A 157 -27.50 6.88 -11.62
N GLY A 158 -27.52 8.20 -11.88
CA GLY A 158 -26.38 8.94 -12.39
C GLY A 158 -26.16 8.82 -13.90
N LYS A 159 -27.10 8.23 -14.66
CA LYS A 159 -27.01 8.23 -16.12
C LYS A 159 -27.02 9.64 -16.67
N ASP A 160 -26.19 9.93 -17.66
CA ASP A 160 -25.96 11.26 -18.22
C ASP A 160 -25.46 12.27 -17.19
N ALA A 161 -24.66 11.84 -16.21
CA ALA A 161 -24.12 12.69 -15.15
C ALA A 161 -23.39 13.91 -15.73
N PRO A 162 -23.81 15.14 -15.40
CA PRO A 162 -23.22 16.35 -15.97
C PRO A 162 -21.83 16.64 -15.40
N ASN A 163 -21.48 16.06 -14.28
CA ASN A 163 -20.28 16.33 -13.49
C ASN A 163 -19.44 15.06 -13.26
N TYR A 164 -19.32 14.23 -14.29
CA TYR A 164 -18.69 12.91 -14.17
C TYR A 164 -17.17 12.93 -14.05
N ASP A 165 -16.50 13.96 -14.57
CA ASP A 165 -15.04 14.06 -14.59
C ASP A 165 -14.49 15.04 -13.54
N GLY A 166 -15.35 15.90 -12.99
CA GLY A 166 -14.97 16.91 -12.01
C GLY A 166 -13.96 17.93 -12.54
N SER A 167 -13.87 18.06 -13.88
CA SER A 167 -12.91 18.96 -14.47
C SER A 167 -13.18 20.40 -14.03
N VAL A 168 -12.25 20.96 -13.32
CA VAL A 168 -12.24 22.35 -12.83
C VAL A 168 -11.24 23.20 -13.62
N GLU A 169 -11.05 22.88 -14.89
CA GLU A 169 -10.08 23.55 -15.76
C GLU A 169 -10.13 25.08 -15.72
N SER A 170 -11.32 25.64 -15.47
CA SER A 170 -11.50 27.09 -15.37
C SER A 170 -10.89 27.71 -14.09
N TRP A 171 -10.44 26.93 -13.13
CA TRP A 171 -10.00 27.40 -11.80
C TRP A 171 -8.50 27.65 -11.72
N TRP A 172 -7.72 27.05 -12.60
CA TRP A 172 -6.27 26.99 -12.56
C TRP A 172 -5.58 27.97 -13.52
N ASN A 173 -6.35 28.57 -14.40
CA ASN A 173 -5.81 29.42 -15.48
C ASN A 173 -5.30 30.80 -15.05
N ASP A 174 -5.04 31.02 -13.78
CA ASP A 174 -4.57 32.29 -13.26
C ASP A 174 -3.02 32.46 -13.31
N GLY A 175 -2.31 31.55 -13.93
CA GLY A 175 -0.87 31.70 -14.28
C GLY A 175 0.10 31.87 -13.12
N GLN A 176 -0.34 31.64 -11.90
CA GLN A 176 0.49 31.74 -10.68
C GLN A 176 0.50 30.39 -9.96
N ALA A 177 1.59 29.66 -10.13
CA ALA A 177 1.89 28.48 -9.33
C ALA A 177 2.20 28.89 -7.87
N ASP A 178 1.16 29.16 -7.08
CA ASP A 178 1.30 29.43 -5.65
C ASP A 178 1.08 28.13 -4.87
N ASN A 179 2.05 27.73 -4.05
CA ASN A 179 2.00 26.55 -3.20
C ASN A 179 0.75 26.51 -2.28
N ALA A 180 0.12 27.64 -2.01
CA ALA A 180 -1.14 27.70 -1.27
C ALA A 180 -2.35 27.12 -2.04
N LEU A 181 -2.28 26.99 -3.36
CA LEU A 181 -3.34 26.41 -4.20
C LEU A 181 -3.31 24.88 -4.22
N ARG A 182 -2.17 24.26 -3.93
CA ARG A 182 -2.03 22.78 -3.85
C ARG A 182 -2.98 22.14 -2.83
N THR A 183 -3.36 22.86 -1.79
CA THR A 183 -4.26 22.39 -0.72
C THR A 183 -5.74 22.56 -1.04
N THR A 184 -6.08 23.18 -2.16
CA THR A 184 -7.47 23.52 -2.49
C THR A 184 -8.04 22.79 -3.71
N TYR A 185 -7.22 22.00 -4.40
CA TYR A 185 -7.74 21.15 -5.45
C TYR A 185 -8.71 20.14 -4.83
N THR A 186 -9.94 20.22 -5.26
CA THR A 186 -10.97 19.33 -4.77
C THR A 186 -11.84 18.94 -5.93
N SER A 187 -11.82 17.68 -6.27
CA SER A 187 -12.73 17.17 -7.26
C SER A 187 -14.18 17.31 -6.75
N ILE A 188 -15.02 17.78 -7.64
CA ILE A 188 -16.46 17.95 -7.45
C ILE A 188 -17.24 16.97 -8.34
N ALA A 189 -16.57 15.94 -8.86
CA ALA A 189 -17.21 14.93 -9.68
C ALA A 189 -18.31 14.19 -8.93
N ASP A 190 -19.38 13.87 -9.61
CA ASP A 190 -20.38 12.93 -9.11
C ASP A 190 -19.78 11.54 -8.91
N ARG A 191 -20.24 10.82 -7.89
CA ARG A 191 -19.67 9.52 -7.50
C ARG A 191 -20.70 8.54 -6.96
N PHE A 192 -20.47 7.26 -7.19
CA PHE A 192 -21.29 6.22 -6.56
C PHE A 192 -20.86 6.04 -5.10
N ILE A 193 -19.60 5.70 -4.85
CA ILE A 193 -19.08 5.57 -3.48
C ILE A 193 -18.01 6.64 -3.23
N GLU A 194 -18.27 7.50 -2.25
CA GLU A 194 -17.30 8.44 -1.71
C GLU A 194 -16.50 7.76 -0.60
N MET A 195 -15.18 7.70 -0.75
CA MET A 195 -14.25 7.07 0.19
C MET A 195 -13.44 8.14 0.93
N ASN A 196 -13.60 8.23 2.25
CA ASN A 196 -12.81 9.10 3.11
C ASN A 196 -11.56 8.38 3.65
N ALA A 197 -10.85 9.00 4.59
CA ALA A 197 -9.63 8.47 5.16
C ALA A 197 -9.81 7.08 5.81
N GLY A 198 -8.89 6.17 5.54
CA GLY A 198 -8.89 4.84 6.14
C GLY A 198 -10.13 4.02 5.81
N THR A 199 -10.66 4.16 4.61
CA THR A 199 -11.83 3.41 4.15
C THR A 199 -11.45 2.32 3.17
N GLY A 200 -12.34 1.34 3.00
CA GLY A 200 -12.12 0.27 2.06
C GLY A 200 -13.40 -0.22 1.39
N VAL A 201 -13.27 -0.68 0.16
CA VAL A 201 -14.28 -1.42 -0.58
C VAL A 201 -13.68 -2.74 -0.99
N THR A 202 -14.22 -3.83 -0.45
CA THR A 202 -13.60 -5.15 -0.64
C THR A 202 -14.63 -6.23 -0.96
N ASN A 203 -14.19 -7.23 -1.73
CA ASN A 203 -14.94 -8.46 -1.98
C ASN A 203 -16.35 -8.25 -2.56
N LEU A 204 -16.50 -7.38 -3.55
CA LEU A 204 -17.78 -7.13 -4.19
C LEU A 204 -17.65 -6.73 -5.67
N SER A 205 -18.76 -6.71 -6.37
CA SER A 205 -18.84 -6.25 -7.75
C SER A 205 -19.80 -5.08 -7.89
N ILE A 206 -19.51 -4.17 -8.82
CA ILE A 206 -20.34 -3.00 -9.11
C ILE A 206 -20.73 -3.02 -10.59
N TRP A 207 -22.00 -2.87 -10.85
CA TRP A 207 -22.57 -2.99 -12.19
C TRP A 207 -23.60 -1.90 -12.46
N TYR A 208 -23.57 -1.36 -13.68
CA TYR A 208 -24.51 -0.37 -14.21
C TYR A 208 -25.42 -1.05 -15.25
N PRO A 209 -26.60 -1.57 -14.84
CA PRO A 209 -27.43 -2.37 -15.72
C PRO A 209 -28.06 -1.61 -16.89
N GLU A 210 -28.11 -0.27 -16.82
CA GLU A 210 -28.67 0.59 -17.87
C GLU A 210 -27.63 1.15 -18.84
N GLN A 211 -26.35 0.78 -18.66
CA GLN A 211 -25.31 1.12 -19.61
C GLN A 211 -25.42 0.26 -20.86
N ASP A 212 -25.45 0.89 -22.04
CA ASP A 212 -25.56 0.22 -23.33
C ASP A 212 -24.31 0.51 -24.18
N ILE A 213 -23.69 -0.54 -24.71
CA ILE A 213 -22.48 -0.41 -25.51
C ILE A 213 -22.73 0.32 -26.83
N ASN A 214 -23.99 0.30 -27.35
CA ASN A 214 -24.40 0.99 -28.58
C ASN A 214 -24.75 2.46 -28.36
N ASP A 215 -24.97 2.89 -27.11
CA ASP A 215 -25.27 4.26 -26.71
C ASP A 215 -24.67 4.57 -25.33
N VAL A 216 -23.35 4.51 -25.25
CA VAL A 216 -22.62 4.70 -23.99
C VAL A 216 -22.86 6.10 -23.44
N LYS A 217 -23.31 6.14 -22.20
CA LYS A 217 -23.57 7.37 -21.46
C LYS A 217 -22.53 7.59 -20.35
N PRO A 218 -22.19 8.86 -20.03
CA PRO A 218 -21.44 9.18 -18.85
C PRO A 218 -22.18 8.75 -17.59
N TYR A 219 -21.45 8.17 -16.65
CA TYR A 219 -21.88 7.87 -15.30
C TYR A 219 -20.87 8.46 -14.31
N PRO A 220 -21.28 8.70 -13.05
CA PRO A 220 -20.40 9.14 -11.98
C PRO A 220 -19.17 8.22 -11.82
N TRP A 221 -18.12 8.74 -11.20
CA TRP A 221 -17.02 7.87 -10.74
C TRP A 221 -17.58 6.75 -9.86
N THR A 222 -17.19 5.53 -10.14
CA THR A 222 -17.68 4.38 -9.36
C THR A 222 -17.13 4.41 -7.95
N LEU A 223 -15.82 4.58 -7.80
CA LEU A 223 -15.13 4.72 -6.54
C LEU A 223 -14.32 6.01 -6.55
N PHE A 224 -14.47 6.81 -5.51
CA PHE A 224 -13.89 8.14 -5.46
C PHE A 224 -13.27 8.41 -4.10
N GLN A 225 -11.94 8.45 -4.04
CA GLN A 225 -11.22 8.82 -2.83
C GLN A 225 -11.23 10.34 -2.69
N THR A 226 -11.82 10.85 -1.61
CA THR A 226 -11.78 12.27 -1.27
C THR A 226 -10.51 12.62 -0.52
N GLN A 227 -10.35 13.88 -0.14
CA GLN A 227 -9.26 14.30 0.73
C GLN A 227 -9.18 13.44 1.99
N GLY A 228 -8.03 12.82 2.20
CA GLY A 228 -7.74 11.93 3.32
C GLY A 228 -6.91 10.74 2.86
N ASP A 229 -6.05 10.26 3.75
CA ASP A 229 -5.11 9.20 3.44
C ASP A 229 -5.81 7.83 3.44
N CYS A 230 -5.28 6.91 2.64
CA CYS A 230 -5.64 5.50 2.63
C CYS A 230 -7.06 5.17 2.19
N ALA A 231 -7.24 4.98 0.90
CA ALA A 231 -8.37 4.23 0.38
C ALA A 231 -7.89 2.87 -0.13
N THR A 232 -8.55 1.80 0.29
CA THR A 232 -8.22 0.45 -0.16
C THR A 232 -9.34 -0.12 -1.02
N ILE A 233 -8.97 -0.65 -2.17
CA ILE A 233 -9.87 -1.37 -3.08
C ILE A 233 -9.25 -2.75 -3.29
N GLU A 234 -9.91 -3.80 -2.79
CA GLU A 234 -9.37 -5.15 -2.83
C GLU A 234 -10.43 -6.16 -3.23
N HIS A 235 -10.11 -7.07 -4.18
CA HIS A 235 -11.07 -8.06 -4.68
C HIS A 235 -12.38 -7.43 -5.18
N VAL A 236 -12.26 -6.35 -5.96
CA VAL A 236 -13.42 -5.65 -6.53
C VAL A 236 -13.50 -5.90 -8.03
N THR A 237 -14.73 -6.16 -8.53
CA THR A 237 -14.99 -6.20 -9.97
C THR A 237 -15.84 -5.00 -10.38
N LEU A 238 -15.25 -4.07 -11.14
CA LEU A 238 -15.99 -3.00 -11.81
C LEU A 238 -16.39 -3.49 -13.19
N VAL A 239 -17.68 -3.84 -13.36
CA VAL A 239 -18.14 -4.63 -14.52
C VAL A 239 -18.19 -3.82 -15.79
N ASN A 240 -18.77 -2.60 -15.73
CA ASN A 240 -18.96 -1.73 -16.89
C ASN A 240 -19.05 -0.26 -16.49
N SER A 241 -18.20 0.15 -15.60
CA SER A 241 -18.10 1.54 -15.16
C SER A 241 -17.80 2.47 -16.34
N TYR A 242 -18.40 3.65 -16.37
CA TYR A 242 -17.90 4.68 -17.29
C TYR A 242 -16.52 5.17 -16.81
N ASN A 243 -16.42 5.57 -15.54
CA ASN A 243 -15.19 5.83 -14.83
C ASN A 243 -15.09 4.91 -13.61
N GLY A 244 -13.96 4.24 -13.43
CA GLY A 244 -13.73 3.27 -12.34
C GLY A 244 -13.35 3.94 -11.02
N PHE A 245 -12.05 4.12 -10.78
CA PHE A 245 -11.52 4.70 -9.55
C PHE A 245 -10.79 6.02 -9.82
N ASN A 246 -11.05 7.01 -8.96
CA ASN A 246 -10.33 8.28 -8.93
C ASN A 246 -9.77 8.52 -7.53
N SER A 247 -8.46 8.76 -7.44
CA SER A 247 -7.84 9.03 -6.15
C SER A 247 -8.06 10.46 -5.67
N ALA A 248 -8.58 11.38 -6.49
CA ALA A 248 -8.58 12.83 -6.22
C ALA A 248 -7.24 13.28 -5.58
N PRO A 249 -7.01 14.52 -5.19
CA PRO A 249 -5.82 14.91 -4.45
C PRO A 249 -5.78 14.24 -3.07
N SER A 250 -5.30 13.01 -3.01
CA SER A 250 -5.28 12.17 -1.81
C SER A 250 -4.09 11.21 -1.85
N GLU A 251 -3.63 10.79 -0.70
CA GLU A 251 -2.43 9.98 -0.51
C GLU A 251 -2.78 8.53 -0.20
N LEU A 252 -1.80 7.65 -0.34
CA LEU A 252 -1.83 6.27 0.16
C LEU A 252 -3.02 5.44 -0.36
N HIS A 253 -3.41 5.64 -1.62
CA HIS A 253 -4.37 4.73 -2.24
C HIS A 253 -3.73 3.36 -2.45
N TYR A 254 -4.55 2.30 -2.32
CA TYR A 254 -4.12 0.94 -2.60
C TYR A 254 -5.21 0.17 -3.35
N VAL A 255 -4.94 -0.14 -4.62
CA VAL A 255 -5.83 -0.96 -5.45
C VAL A 255 -5.17 -2.31 -5.66
N LEU A 256 -5.80 -3.36 -5.17
CA LEU A 256 -5.25 -4.70 -5.07
C LEU A 256 -6.21 -5.75 -5.62
N ASP A 257 -5.69 -6.76 -6.35
CA ASP A 257 -6.45 -7.94 -6.78
C ASP A 257 -7.83 -7.62 -7.40
N SER A 258 -7.91 -6.58 -8.23
CA SER A 258 -9.17 -6.05 -8.74
C SER A 258 -9.26 -6.15 -10.27
N TYR A 259 -10.51 -6.22 -10.76
CA TYR A 259 -10.85 -6.50 -12.15
C TYR A 259 -11.77 -5.41 -12.71
N ILE A 260 -11.39 -4.77 -13.80
CA ILE A 260 -12.06 -3.57 -14.26
C ILE A 260 -12.37 -3.66 -15.76
N THR A 261 -13.63 -3.45 -16.14
CA THR A 261 -13.97 -2.90 -17.45
C THR A 261 -14.48 -1.47 -17.26
N ALA A 262 -13.77 -0.50 -17.82
CA ALA A 262 -14.18 0.89 -17.82
C ALA A 262 -14.28 1.42 -19.25
N LEU A 263 -15.29 2.24 -19.52
CA LEU A 263 -15.59 2.73 -20.85
C LEU A 263 -14.86 4.03 -21.20
N ASN A 264 -14.44 4.79 -20.17
CA ASN A 264 -13.65 6.00 -20.32
C ASN A 264 -12.32 5.90 -19.57
N LYS A 265 -12.32 5.82 -18.25
CA LYS A 265 -11.12 5.74 -17.43
C LYS A 265 -11.23 4.59 -16.42
N GLY A 266 -10.25 3.70 -16.40
CA GLY A 266 -10.22 2.60 -15.43
C GLY A 266 -9.80 3.08 -14.05
N ILE A 267 -8.59 3.58 -13.94
CA ILE A 267 -8.02 4.18 -12.73
C ILE A 267 -7.38 5.51 -13.11
N GLU A 268 -7.62 6.53 -12.30
CA GLU A 268 -6.98 7.84 -12.46
C GLU A 268 -6.43 8.31 -11.12
N VAL A 269 -5.13 8.61 -11.07
CA VAL A 269 -4.40 9.07 -9.88
C VAL A 269 -4.06 10.54 -10.05
N HIS A 270 -4.32 11.33 -9.01
CA HIS A 270 -4.05 12.77 -8.95
C HIS A 270 -3.32 13.16 -7.67
N VAL A 271 -2.33 14.04 -7.78
CA VAL A 271 -1.65 14.73 -6.65
C VAL A 271 -1.45 13.84 -5.43
N CYS A 272 -0.95 12.63 -5.66
CA CYS A 272 -0.53 11.74 -4.58
C CYS A 272 0.85 12.20 -4.12
N THR A 273 0.91 12.84 -2.95
CA THR A 273 2.16 13.39 -2.39
C THR A 273 2.87 12.42 -1.44
N ASP A 274 2.29 11.26 -1.25
CA ASP A 274 2.86 10.12 -0.55
C ASP A 274 2.48 8.85 -1.33
N ILE A 275 2.95 7.73 -0.97
CA ILE A 275 2.99 6.49 -1.76
C ILE A 275 1.62 5.99 -2.23
N GLY A 276 1.42 5.88 -3.53
CA GLY A 276 0.32 5.11 -4.12
C GLY A 276 0.73 3.68 -4.48
N ARG A 277 -0.24 2.75 -4.50
CA ARG A 277 0.00 1.35 -4.86
C ARG A 277 -1.10 0.78 -5.74
N ILE A 278 -0.69 0.26 -6.90
CA ILE A 278 -1.54 -0.53 -7.81
C ILE A 278 -0.90 -1.91 -7.91
N GLU A 279 -1.57 -2.95 -7.45
CA GLU A 279 -0.98 -4.29 -7.39
C GLU A 279 -1.96 -5.37 -7.86
N ASN A 280 -1.53 -6.20 -8.81
CA ASN A 280 -2.32 -7.29 -9.38
C ASN A 280 -3.72 -6.86 -9.86
N VAL A 281 -3.78 -5.74 -10.58
CA VAL A 281 -5.01 -5.21 -11.17
C VAL A 281 -5.09 -5.61 -12.63
N ARG A 282 -6.30 -5.97 -13.07
CA ARG A 282 -6.55 -6.35 -14.46
C ARG A 282 -7.64 -5.46 -15.06
N ILE A 283 -7.31 -4.79 -16.15
CA ILE A 283 -8.21 -3.87 -16.83
C ILE A 283 -8.43 -4.39 -18.25
N SER A 284 -9.65 -4.88 -18.53
CA SER A 284 -9.96 -5.54 -19.79
C SER A 284 -11.45 -5.43 -20.13
N PRO A 285 -11.84 -5.36 -21.43
CA PRO A 285 -13.23 -5.47 -21.89
C PRO A 285 -13.92 -6.77 -21.46
N GLU A 286 -13.16 -7.78 -21.09
CA GLU A 286 -13.66 -9.12 -20.79
C GLU A 286 -14.57 -9.18 -19.56
N TYR A 287 -14.34 -8.33 -18.55
CA TYR A 287 -15.09 -8.41 -17.28
C TYR A 287 -16.54 -7.94 -17.42
N TRP A 288 -16.86 -7.18 -18.47
CA TRP A 288 -18.25 -6.95 -18.85
C TRP A 288 -18.76 -8.02 -19.80
N ALA A 289 -18.05 -8.26 -20.88
CA ALA A 289 -18.49 -9.18 -21.94
C ALA A 289 -18.73 -10.62 -21.45
N LYS A 290 -17.92 -11.08 -20.47
CA LYS A 290 -18.01 -12.43 -19.90
C LYS A 290 -18.72 -12.49 -18.55
N SER A 291 -19.24 -11.36 -18.06
CA SER A 291 -19.83 -11.26 -16.72
C SER A 291 -21.00 -12.21 -16.47
N GLY A 292 -21.72 -12.61 -17.52
CA GLY A 292 -22.96 -13.39 -17.42
C GLY A 292 -24.14 -12.58 -16.90
N LEU A 293 -23.98 -11.26 -16.71
CA LEU A 293 -25.06 -10.37 -16.31
C LEU A 293 -25.98 -10.02 -17.50
N PRO A 294 -27.26 -9.66 -17.22
CA PRO A 294 -28.17 -9.25 -18.27
C PRO A 294 -27.62 -8.07 -19.10
N GLY A 295 -27.75 -8.14 -20.41
CA GLY A 295 -27.28 -7.08 -21.31
C GLY A 295 -25.78 -7.03 -21.53
N ALA A 296 -25.00 -8.03 -21.08
CA ALA A 296 -23.57 -8.12 -21.38
C ALA A 296 -23.36 -8.21 -22.91
N PRO A 297 -22.58 -7.25 -23.49
CA PRO A 297 -22.34 -7.22 -24.94
C PRO A 297 -21.35 -8.29 -25.38
N SER A 298 -21.13 -8.40 -26.69
CA SER A 298 -20.02 -9.22 -27.18
C SER A 298 -18.65 -8.61 -26.80
N LEU A 299 -17.67 -9.47 -26.66
CA LEU A 299 -16.28 -9.02 -26.37
C LEU A 299 -15.77 -8.11 -27.52
N ALA A 300 -16.18 -8.38 -28.74
CA ALA A 300 -15.78 -7.58 -29.91
C ALA A 300 -16.31 -6.15 -29.82
N ASP A 301 -17.59 -5.97 -29.44
CA ASP A 301 -18.20 -4.64 -29.32
C ASP A 301 -17.59 -3.82 -28.19
N VAL A 302 -17.42 -4.43 -27.00
CA VAL A 302 -16.77 -3.74 -25.86
C VAL A 302 -15.33 -3.37 -26.21
N THR A 303 -14.57 -4.28 -26.83
CA THR A 303 -13.20 -4.02 -27.25
C THR A 303 -13.11 -2.92 -28.30
N ALA A 304 -14.03 -2.90 -29.26
CA ALA A 304 -14.07 -1.84 -30.26
C ALA A 304 -14.28 -0.46 -29.61
N TYR A 305 -15.21 -0.40 -28.66
CA TYR A 305 -15.48 0.84 -27.95
C TYR A 305 -14.29 1.31 -27.10
N THR A 306 -13.73 0.43 -26.26
CA THR A 306 -12.63 0.78 -25.35
C THR A 306 -11.35 1.13 -26.11
N LYS A 307 -11.09 0.51 -27.26
CA LYS A 307 -9.99 0.89 -28.17
C LYS A 307 -10.17 2.28 -28.81
N ALA A 308 -11.40 2.70 -29.03
CA ALA A 308 -11.66 4.04 -29.56
C ALA A 308 -11.60 5.13 -28.48
N ASN A 309 -12.02 4.83 -27.26
CA ASN A 309 -12.35 5.85 -26.25
C ASN A 309 -11.61 5.68 -24.90
N GLY A 310 -11.31 4.46 -24.46
CA GLY A 310 -10.93 4.18 -23.10
C GLY A 310 -9.45 4.32 -22.79
N THR A 311 -9.15 4.72 -21.55
CA THR A 311 -7.82 4.65 -20.93
C THR A 311 -7.86 3.67 -19.77
N GLY A 312 -6.91 2.72 -19.72
CA GLY A 312 -6.88 1.73 -18.66
C GLY A 312 -6.43 2.33 -17.33
N TYR A 313 -5.19 2.75 -17.24
CA TYR A 313 -4.61 3.40 -16.08
C TYR A 313 -4.01 4.74 -16.46
N GLN A 314 -4.36 5.78 -15.74
CA GLN A 314 -3.84 7.13 -15.92
C GLN A 314 -3.21 7.63 -14.64
N MET A 315 -1.94 7.98 -14.69
CA MET A 315 -1.18 8.51 -13.59
C MET A 315 -0.77 9.94 -13.90
N HIS A 316 -1.33 10.87 -13.13
CA HIS A 316 -0.86 12.25 -13.06
C HIS A 316 0.20 12.39 -11.96
N ARG A 317 0.40 13.58 -11.42
CA ARG A 317 1.37 13.76 -10.35
C ARG A 317 1.18 12.74 -9.24
N SER A 318 2.21 11.95 -9.00
CA SER A 318 2.31 11.02 -7.88
C SER A 318 3.77 10.94 -7.45
N ASP A 319 4.01 10.95 -6.14
CA ASP A 319 5.33 10.76 -5.58
C ASP A 319 5.44 9.30 -5.14
N TRP A 320 6.39 8.54 -5.71
CA TRP A 320 6.61 7.13 -5.38
C TRP A 320 5.43 6.19 -5.67
N GLU A 321 4.85 6.27 -6.85
CA GLU A 321 3.83 5.31 -7.26
C GLU A 321 4.46 3.93 -7.49
N TYR A 322 3.96 2.92 -6.78
CA TYR A 322 4.32 1.52 -6.99
C TYR A 322 3.25 0.82 -7.84
N VAL A 323 3.62 0.43 -9.05
CA VAL A 323 2.73 -0.31 -9.95
C VAL A 323 3.32 -1.68 -10.22
N SER A 324 2.66 -2.74 -9.78
CA SER A 324 3.16 -4.10 -9.96
C SER A 324 2.05 -5.06 -10.35
N TYR A 325 2.38 -5.98 -11.28
CA TYR A 325 1.43 -6.97 -11.80
C TYR A 325 0.15 -6.35 -12.39
N LEU A 326 0.24 -5.15 -12.93
CA LEU A 326 -0.85 -4.53 -13.67
C LEU A 326 -0.96 -5.14 -15.06
N HIS A 327 -2.16 -5.59 -15.44
CA HIS A 327 -2.45 -6.05 -16.79
C HIS A 327 -3.53 -5.18 -17.43
N VAL A 328 -3.25 -4.63 -18.60
CA VAL A 328 -4.22 -3.83 -19.38
C VAL A 328 -4.32 -4.35 -20.80
N SER A 329 -5.51 -4.57 -21.28
CA SER A 329 -5.72 -5.05 -22.66
C SER A 329 -6.93 -4.43 -23.34
N GLY A 330 -6.80 -4.10 -24.64
CA GLY A 330 -7.92 -3.70 -25.46
C GLY A 330 -8.40 -2.25 -25.29
N TYR A 331 -7.51 -1.33 -24.95
CA TYR A 331 -7.83 0.10 -24.74
C TYR A 331 -7.18 1.00 -25.80
N LYS A 332 -7.71 2.23 -25.95
CA LYS A 332 -7.05 3.29 -26.73
C LYS A 332 -5.66 3.58 -26.17
N THR A 333 -5.57 3.74 -24.85
CA THR A 333 -4.32 3.89 -24.14
C THR A 333 -4.32 2.91 -22.96
N GLY A 334 -3.31 2.05 -22.91
CA GLY A 334 -3.18 1.09 -21.81
C GLY A 334 -2.79 1.77 -20.52
N VAL A 335 -1.61 2.39 -20.50
CA VAL A 335 -1.09 3.19 -19.38
C VAL A 335 -0.76 4.59 -19.90
N TRP A 336 -1.24 5.61 -19.22
CA TRP A 336 -0.93 7.01 -19.50
C TRP A 336 -0.19 7.60 -18.31
N ILE A 337 0.97 8.19 -18.57
CA ILE A 337 1.78 8.92 -17.62
C ILE A 337 1.85 10.37 -18.07
N GLY A 338 1.35 11.30 -17.27
CA GLY A 338 1.21 12.68 -17.70
C GLY A 338 1.26 13.70 -16.57
N ARG A 339 1.23 14.96 -16.98
CA ARG A 339 1.18 16.09 -16.05
C ARG A 339 -0.14 16.13 -15.30
N GLU A 340 -0.07 16.61 -14.08
CA GLU A 340 -1.28 17.00 -13.36
C GLU A 340 -1.97 18.17 -14.08
N PRO A 341 -3.26 18.08 -14.41
CA PRO A 341 -3.98 19.18 -15.02
C PRO A 341 -3.88 20.46 -14.17
N GLY A 342 -3.41 21.55 -14.80
CA GLY A 342 -3.25 22.83 -14.12
C GLY A 342 -1.99 22.99 -13.27
N PHE A 343 -1.11 21.99 -13.22
CA PHE A 343 0.18 22.04 -12.53
C PHE A 343 1.34 21.68 -13.47
N ALA A 344 2.52 22.15 -13.13
CA ALA A 344 3.74 21.77 -13.86
C ALA A 344 4.33 20.43 -13.38
N ASP A 345 3.70 19.76 -12.43
CA ASP A 345 4.21 18.54 -11.81
C ASP A 345 3.74 17.28 -12.56
N ALA A 346 4.62 16.30 -12.64
CA ALA A 346 4.40 15.00 -13.23
C ALA A 346 4.83 13.89 -12.26
N PRO A 347 4.46 12.62 -12.49
CA PRO A 347 4.76 11.55 -11.55
C PRO A 347 6.20 11.07 -11.59
N ASN A 348 6.67 10.45 -10.49
CA ASN A 348 7.70 9.44 -10.50
C ASN A 348 7.13 8.11 -10.02
N ALA A 349 7.66 7.00 -10.53
CA ALA A 349 7.07 5.70 -10.28
C ALA A 349 8.05 4.55 -10.50
N GLN A 350 7.72 3.42 -9.87
CA GLN A 350 8.40 2.15 -10.03
C GLN A 350 7.42 1.11 -10.55
N LEU A 351 7.60 0.69 -11.80
CA LEU A 351 6.75 -0.27 -12.49
C LEU A 351 7.46 -1.63 -12.60
N TYR A 352 6.83 -2.68 -12.11
CA TYR A 352 7.37 -4.03 -12.12
C TYR A 352 6.32 -5.04 -12.55
N GLU A 353 6.64 -5.89 -13.56
CA GLU A 353 5.68 -6.87 -14.13
C GLU A 353 4.37 -6.19 -14.59
N VAL A 354 4.49 -5.08 -15.30
CA VAL A 354 3.36 -4.41 -15.95
C VAL A 354 3.21 -4.92 -17.37
N HIS A 355 2.06 -5.47 -17.70
CA HIS A 355 1.80 -6.10 -18.98
C HIS A 355 0.63 -5.43 -19.69
N VAL A 356 0.92 -4.82 -20.81
CA VAL A 356 -0.08 -4.14 -21.64
C VAL A 356 -0.07 -4.75 -23.03
N ASP A 357 -1.25 -5.07 -23.54
CA ASP A 357 -1.39 -5.63 -24.87
C ASP A 357 -2.59 -5.08 -25.64
N ASN A 358 -2.55 -5.20 -26.96
CA ASN A 358 -3.67 -4.90 -27.85
C ASN A 358 -4.26 -3.49 -27.67
N CYS A 359 -3.42 -2.50 -27.30
CA CYS A 359 -3.82 -1.10 -27.10
C CYS A 359 -3.39 -0.21 -28.28
N GLY A 360 -4.07 0.92 -28.46
CA GLY A 360 -3.66 1.94 -29.43
C GLY A 360 -2.26 2.48 -29.10
N ASN A 361 -2.05 2.91 -27.86
CA ASN A 361 -0.75 3.08 -27.25
C ASN A 361 -0.66 2.17 -26.03
N GLY A 362 0.33 1.28 -25.97
CA GLY A 362 0.55 0.44 -24.80
C GLY A 362 0.91 1.30 -23.59
N LEU A 363 1.96 2.12 -23.73
CA LEU A 363 2.34 3.15 -22.78
C LEU A 363 2.39 4.50 -23.51
N TYR A 364 1.69 5.48 -22.97
CA TYR A 364 1.73 6.87 -23.44
C TYR A 364 2.40 7.73 -22.37
N VAL A 365 3.51 8.38 -22.68
CA VAL A 365 4.26 9.23 -21.76
C VAL A 365 4.17 10.67 -22.24
N GLU A 366 3.43 11.49 -21.53
CA GLU A 366 3.32 12.92 -21.80
C GLU A 366 4.44 13.68 -21.11
N ASP A 367 4.65 13.43 -19.84
CA ASP A 367 5.72 13.98 -19.03
C ASP A 367 6.01 13.13 -17.80
N VAL A 368 7.16 13.32 -17.20
CA VAL A 368 7.65 12.61 -16.02
C VAL A 368 8.37 13.60 -15.12
N ASN A 369 8.28 13.42 -13.82
CA ASN A 369 9.03 14.16 -12.83
C ASN A 369 10.55 14.06 -13.12
N PRO A 370 11.37 15.06 -12.79
CA PRO A 370 12.83 15.04 -13.01
C PRO A 370 13.56 13.82 -12.44
N TYR A 371 12.96 13.10 -11.51
CA TYR A 371 13.54 11.89 -10.91
C TYR A 371 13.35 10.64 -11.78
N GLY A 372 12.43 10.69 -12.72
CA GLY A 372 12.25 9.65 -13.72
C GLY A 372 11.26 8.55 -13.32
N ILE A 373 11.15 7.57 -14.22
CA ILE A 373 10.35 6.36 -14.02
C ILE A 373 11.21 5.13 -14.28
N LEU A 374 11.09 4.14 -13.39
CA LEU A 374 11.80 2.87 -13.46
C LEU A 374 10.83 1.75 -13.85
N ILE A 375 11.09 1.07 -14.98
CA ILE A 375 10.21 0.02 -15.51
C ILE A 375 11.04 -1.25 -15.71
N SER A 376 10.66 -2.34 -15.05
CA SER A 376 11.37 -3.61 -15.13
C SER A 376 10.46 -4.81 -15.38
N ASN A 377 10.97 -5.83 -16.06
CA ASN A 377 10.28 -7.11 -16.33
C ASN A 377 8.86 -6.97 -16.90
N SER A 378 8.63 -5.95 -17.70
CA SER A 378 7.31 -5.56 -18.20
C SER A 378 7.17 -5.87 -19.69
N SER A 379 5.96 -5.75 -20.21
CA SER A 379 5.73 -5.84 -21.65
C SER A 379 4.70 -4.81 -22.12
N PHE A 380 5.00 -4.17 -23.25
CA PHE A 380 4.08 -3.22 -23.88
C PHE A 380 3.78 -3.65 -25.30
N GLY A 381 2.52 -3.93 -25.58
CA GLY A 381 2.04 -4.42 -26.87
C GLY A 381 1.04 -3.47 -27.50
N ALA A 382 1.24 -3.22 -28.78
CA ALA A 382 0.38 -2.38 -29.59
C ALA A 382 -0.72 -3.18 -30.31
N ALA A 383 -1.86 -2.54 -30.56
CA ALA A 383 -2.79 -2.97 -31.60
C ALA A 383 -2.14 -2.80 -32.99
N LYS A 384 -2.75 -3.35 -34.04
CA LYS A 384 -2.18 -3.41 -35.40
C LYS A 384 -1.54 -2.11 -35.91
N ASP A 385 -2.15 -0.96 -35.60
CA ASP A 385 -1.69 0.37 -36.05
C ASP A 385 -1.24 1.28 -34.91
N GLY A 386 -1.04 0.70 -33.72
CA GLY A 386 -0.66 1.40 -32.52
C GLY A 386 0.85 1.45 -32.27
N ASN A 387 1.21 1.96 -31.10
CA ASN A 387 2.58 2.02 -30.61
C ASN A 387 2.71 1.20 -29.30
N ALA A 388 3.79 0.46 -29.15
CA ALA A 388 4.09 -0.17 -27.87
C ALA A 388 4.31 0.91 -26.79
N VAL A 389 5.10 1.95 -27.14
CA VAL A 389 5.32 3.13 -26.32
C VAL A 389 5.30 4.38 -27.20
N TYR A 390 4.67 5.43 -26.69
CA TYR A 390 4.67 6.73 -27.34
C TYR A 390 5.08 7.82 -26.35
N PHE A 391 6.16 8.54 -26.65
CA PHE A 391 6.61 9.72 -25.91
C PHE A 391 6.12 10.98 -26.63
N TYR A 392 5.35 11.77 -25.90
CA TYR A 392 4.80 13.02 -26.41
C TYR A 392 5.87 14.12 -26.46
N LYS A 393 5.63 15.15 -27.28
CA LYS A 393 6.58 16.23 -27.53
C LYS A 393 7.08 16.97 -26.28
N ASP A 394 6.33 16.97 -25.19
CA ASP A 394 6.65 17.69 -23.95
C ASP A 394 7.49 16.86 -22.95
N PHE A 395 7.72 15.58 -23.24
CA PHE A 395 8.58 14.74 -22.42
C PHE A 395 10.03 15.23 -22.44
N SER A 396 10.58 15.60 -21.27
CA SER A 396 11.89 16.23 -21.17
C SER A 396 12.81 15.65 -20.09
N THR A 397 12.40 14.59 -19.41
CA THR A 397 13.10 14.03 -18.26
C THR A 397 13.67 12.63 -18.55
N SER A 398 13.37 11.60 -17.76
CA SER A 398 13.93 10.28 -17.99
C SER A 398 12.95 9.13 -17.76
N VAL A 399 13.03 8.11 -18.63
CA VAL A 399 12.39 6.82 -18.44
C VAL A 399 13.41 5.70 -18.66
N GLN A 400 13.46 4.76 -17.74
CA GLN A 400 14.41 3.63 -17.77
C GLN A 400 13.66 2.31 -17.89
N PHE A 401 13.98 1.55 -18.92
CA PHE A 401 13.44 0.21 -19.17
C PHE A 401 14.52 -0.84 -18.97
N ASN A 402 14.25 -1.87 -18.17
CA ASN A 402 15.16 -2.99 -17.97
C ASN A 402 14.44 -4.34 -18.08
N GLY A 403 14.85 -5.17 -19.05
CA GLY A 403 14.24 -6.48 -19.28
C GLY A 403 12.78 -6.38 -19.78
N VAL A 404 12.48 -5.38 -20.60
CA VAL A 404 11.13 -5.10 -21.10
C VAL A 404 10.98 -5.62 -22.54
N ASP A 405 9.81 -6.22 -22.83
CA ASP A 405 9.45 -6.70 -24.15
C ASP A 405 8.51 -5.68 -24.86
N PHE A 406 8.95 -5.12 -25.97
CA PHE A 406 8.16 -4.22 -26.80
C PHE A 406 7.58 -4.99 -28.01
N ASN A 407 6.28 -5.18 -28.03
CA ASN A 407 5.52 -5.81 -29.11
C ASN A 407 4.82 -4.73 -29.95
N GLY A 408 5.62 -4.02 -30.75
CA GLY A 408 5.24 -2.86 -31.55
C GLY A 408 6.32 -1.79 -31.54
N PRO A 409 6.14 -0.70 -32.31
CA PRO A 409 7.10 0.38 -32.35
C PRO A 409 7.14 1.20 -31.06
N VAL A 410 8.34 1.65 -30.67
CA VAL A 410 8.53 2.70 -29.68
C VAL A 410 8.79 4.01 -30.41
N VAL A 411 8.00 5.02 -30.17
CA VAL A 411 8.04 6.30 -30.88
C VAL A 411 8.24 7.44 -29.89
N SER A 412 9.17 8.34 -30.20
CA SER A 412 9.38 9.59 -29.46
C SER A 412 9.19 10.78 -30.39
N ASP A 413 8.18 11.60 -30.09
CA ASP A 413 7.75 12.72 -30.93
C ASP A 413 8.28 14.07 -30.39
N GLY A 414 9.60 14.20 -30.34
CA GLY A 414 10.21 15.50 -30.18
C GLY A 414 10.48 15.96 -28.76
N SER A 415 10.89 15.07 -27.90
CA SER A 415 11.26 15.40 -26.53
C SER A 415 12.78 15.56 -26.36
N ASP A 416 13.19 16.36 -25.39
CA ASP A 416 14.60 16.49 -24.97
C ASP A 416 15.01 15.42 -23.94
N GLY A 417 14.08 14.56 -23.55
CA GLY A 417 14.26 13.57 -22.51
C GLY A 417 15.26 12.47 -22.86
N VAL A 418 15.59 11.67 -21.85
CA VAL A 418 16.47 10.51 -21.96
C VAL A 418 15.65 9.24 -21.83
N VAL A 419 15.70 8.38 -22.83
CA VAL A 419 15.09 7.04 -22.76
C VAL A 419 16.21 6.00 -22.78
N SER A 420 16.27 5.18 -21.73
CA SER A 420 17.26 4.11 -21.63
C SER A 420 16.62 2.74 -21.69
N PHE A 421 17.24 1.84 -22.44
CA PHE A 421 16.83 0.47 -22.64
C PHE A 421 17.98 -0.46 -22.29
N GLU A 422 17.81 -1.31 -21.30
CA GLU A 422 18.77 -2.33 -20.93
C GLU A 422 18.16 -3.73 -21.02
N SER A 423 18.83 -4.63 -21.72
CA SER A 423 18.37 -6.02 -21.87
C SER A 423 16.93 -6.14 -22.38
N CYS A 424 16.46 -5.17 -23.16
CA CYS A 424 15.10 -5.11 -23.70
C CYS A 424 15.00 -5.90 -25.01
N THR A 425 13.78 -6.35 -25.35
CA THR A 425 13.48 -7.05 -26.61
C THR A 425 12.52 -6.20 -27.45
N PHE A 426 12.80 -6.04 -28.73
CA PHE A 426 11.91 -5.37 -29.69
C PHE A 426 11.41 -6.37 -30.73
N SER A 427 10.08 -6.52 -30.81
CA SER A 427 9.40 -7.43 -31.73
C SER A 427 8.14 -6.80 -32.30
N GLU A 428 7.55 -7.41 -33.33
CA GLU A 428 6.27 -7.02 -33.95
C GLU A 428 6.19 -5.54 -34.41
N TYR A 429 7.33 -4.88 -34.62
CA TYR A 429 7.35 -3.52 -35.17
C TYR A 429 7.21 -3.52 -36.71
N ARG A 430 6.68 -2.43 -37.25
CA ARG A 430 6.45 -2.25 -38.70
C ARG A 430 7.74 -1.81 -39.43
N ASP A 431 8.00 -0.52 -39.48
CA ASP A 431 9.14 0.06 -40.20
C ASP A 431 10.40 0.08 -39.33
N TYR A 432 10.27 0.68 -38.14
CA TYR A 432 11.35 0.78 -37.16
C TYR A 432 10.86 0.29 -35.79
N ALA A 433 11.78 -0.38 -35.09
CA ALA A 433 11.53 -0.75 -33.69
C ALA A 433 11.54 0.47 -32.78
N LEU A 434 12.47 1.38 -33.01
CA LEU A 434 12.66 2.61 -32.25
C LEU A 434 12.71 3.79 -33.23
N LYS A 435 11.74 4.68 -33.17
CA LYS A 435 11.66 5.90 -33.96
C LYS A 435 11.82 7.10 -33.03
N MET A 436 13.04 7.65 -32.99
CA MET A 436 13.39 8.80 -32.17
C MET A 436 13.45 10.04 -33.03
N ASN A 437 12.43 10.89 -32.96
CA ASN A 437 12.43 12.16 -33.72
C ASN A 437 13.30 13.22 -33.03
N SER A 438 13.44 13.15 -31.69
CA SER A 438 14.26 14.06 -30.89
C SER A 438 14.74 13.38 -29.60
N GLY A 439 15.54 14.08 -28.79
CA GLY A 439 15.97 13.66 -27.47
C GLY A 439 17.22 12.77 -27.44
N ASN A 440 17.31 11.91 -26.44
CA ASN A 440 18.44 11.05 -26.17
C ASN A 440 18.01 9.60 -25.97
N ALA A 441 18.73 8.67 -26.58
CA ALA A 441 18.50 7.24 -26.42
C ALA A 441 19.78 6.51 -26.00
N LEU A 442 19.63 5.62 -25.02
CA LEU A 442 20.67 4.72 -24.54
C LEU A 442 20.22 3.27 -24.70
N LEU A 443 20.96 2.46 -25.43
CA LEU A 443 20.68 1.04 -25.63
C LEU A 443 21.81 0.21 -25.04
N SER A 444 21.50 -0.70 -24.13
CA SER A 444 22.46 -1.65 -23.57
C SER A 444 21.95 -3.08 -23.75
N GLN A 445 22.68 -3.87 -24.52
CA GLN A 445 22.44 -5.30 -24.72
C GLN A 445 21.01 -5.68 -25.18
N CYS A 446 20.35 -4.79 -25.91
CA CYS A 446 18.99 -4.99 -26.41
C CYS A 446 18.93 -5.94 -27.61
N ASP A 447 17.88 -6.75 -27.70
CA ASP A 447 17.63 -7.67 -28.80
C ASP A 447 16.57 -7.15 -29.75
N PHE A 448 16.88 -7.05 -31.03
CA PHE A 448 15.94 -6.79 -32.08
C PHE A 448 15.64 -8.07 -32.85
N LYS A 449 14.38 -8.45 -32.96
CA LYS A 449 13.98 -9.75 -33.54
C LYS A 449 14.03 -9.78 -35.07
N LYS A 450 14.14 -8.63 -35.71
CA LYS A 450 14.26 -8.48 -37.18
C LYS A 450 15.62 -7.88 -37.53
N ASN A 451 16.13 -8.19 -38.73
CA ASN A 451 17.44 -7.69 -39.21
C ASN A 451 17.33 -6.33 -39.93
N ALA A 452 16.21 -5.64 -39.87
CA ALA A 452 15.97 -4.34 -40.49
C ALA A 452 15.06 -3.49 -39.61
N GLY A 453 15.06 -2.17 -39.84
CA GLY A 453 14.18 -1.25 -39.13
C GLY A 453 14.49 -1.14 -37.62
N HIS A 454 15.80 -1.12 -37.26
CA HIS A 454 16.08 -1.05 -35.83
C HIS A 454 15.81 0.34 -35.26
N VAL A 455 16.61 1.35 -35.63
CA VAL A 455 16.51 2.69 -35.07
C VAL A 455 16.43 3.70 -36.19
N TYR A 456 15.44 4.57 -36.14
CA TYR A 456 15.36 5.80 -36.94
C TYR A 456 15.66 6.98 -36.02
N LEU A 457 16.54 7.89 -36.50
CA LEU A 457 16.87 9.15 -35.82
C LEU A 457 16.37 10.31 -36.67
N GLY A 458 15.47 11.10 -36.12
CA GLY A 458 14.96 12.33 -36.75
C GLY A 458 15.93 13.51 -36.67
N ALA A 459 15.52 14.64 -37.24
CA ALA A 459 16.37 15.83 -37.36
C ALA A 459 16.83 16.40 -36.02
N ASP A 460 15.97 16.35 -34.99
CA ASP A 460 16.18 16.96 -33.67
C ASP A 460 16.78 15.99 -32.64
N MET A 461 17.26 14.85 -33.09
CA MET A 461 17.93 13.88 -32.21
C MET A 461 19.27 14.40 -31.71
N HIS A 462 19.55 14.30 -30.42
CA HIS A 462 20.78 14.78 -29.80
C HIS A 462 21.82 13.67 -29.64
N THR A 463 21.44 12.54 -29.06
CA THR A 463 22.39 11.47 -28.74
C THR A 463 21.79 10.10 -28.89
N LEU A 464 22.50 9.20 -29.59
CA LEU A 464 22.30 7.78 -29.52
C LEU A 464 23.59 7.11 -29.03
N LYS A 465 23.54 6.41 -27.89
CA LYS A 465 24.58 5.50 -27.45
C LYS A 465 24.04 4.07 -27.43
N SER A 466 24.83 3.16 -27.99
CA SER A 466 24.43 1.75 -28.02
C SER A 466 25.62 0.84 -27.75
N VAL A 467 25.41 -0.12 -26.85
CA VAL A 467 26.40 -1.16 -26.53
C VAL A 467 25.78 -2.53 -26.74
N ASN A 468 26.39 -3.33 -27.60
CA ASN A 468 26.03 -4.74 -27.87
C ASN A 468 24.54 -4.98 -28.16
N SER A 469 23.86 -4.03 -28.78
CA SER A 469 22.43 -4.08 -29.10
C SER A 469 22.20 -4.33 -30.60
N GLY A 470 21.01 -4.80 -30.97
CA GLY A 470 20.63 -5.03 -32.36
C GLY A 470 20.30 -6.50 -32.64
N TYR A 471 20.08 -6.82 -33.94
CA TYR A 471 19.93 -8.22 -34.37
C TYR A 471 21.29 -8.92 -34.32
N LYS A 472 21.44 -9.90 -33.44
CA LYS A 472 22.72 -10.60 -33.21
C LYS A 472 23.87 -9.60 -32.93
N CYS A 473 23.62 -8.60 -32.09
CA CYS A 473 24.56 -7.53 -31.75
C CYS A 473 24.96 -6.62 -32.92
N ASN A 474 24.19 -6.59 -34.01
CA ASN A 474 24.38 -5.65 -35.13
C ASN A 474 23.21 -4.66 -35.16
N LEU A 475 23.43 -3.45 -34.66
CA LEU A 475 22.45 -2.38 -34.69
C LEU A 475 22.51 -1.65 -36.04
N ARG A 476 21.35 -1.49 -36.66
CA ARG A 476 21.16 -0.68 -37.86
C ARG A 476 20.52 0.65 -37.49
N VAL A 477 21.18 1.73 -37.82
CA VAL A 477 20.71 3.11 -37.53
C VAL A 477 20.49 3.80 -38.85
N ASP A 478 19.29 4.30 -39.09
CA ASP A 478 18.93 5.20 -40.17
C ASP A 478 18.93 6.62 -39.60
N ASN A 479 19.99 7.37 -39.85
CA ASN A 479 20.22 8.65 -39.21
C ASN A 479 19.91 9.81 -40.19
N HIS A 480 18.89 10.57 -39.89
CA HIS A 480 18.46 11.79 -40.59
C HIS A 480 18.84 13.08 -39.84
N SER A 481 19.51 12.97 -38.69
CA SER A 481 20.03 14.13 -37.96
C SER A 481 21.42 14.53 -38.52
N THR A 482 21.65 15.80 -38.62
CA THR A 482 22.96 16.36 -38.98
C THR A 482 23.84 16.69 -37.77
N SER A 483 23.25 16.67 -36.57
CA SER A 483 23.91 17.09 -35.32
C SER A 483 23.98 15.96 -34.25
N ALA A 484 23.27 14.88 -34.44
CA ALA A 484 23.22 13.80 -33.46
C ALA A 484 24.61 13.15 -33.23
N LYS A 485 24.97 13.00 -31.96
CA LYS A 485 26.12 12.19 -31.54
C LYS A 485 25.72 10.72 -31.50
N VAL A 486 26.22 9.95 -32.46
CA VAL A 486 25.89 8.53 -32.60
C VAL A 486 27.11 7.70 -32.27
N GLU A 487 27.00 6.88 -31.23
CA GLU A 487 28.03 5.94 -30.79
C GLU A 487 27.46 4.53 -30.74
N VAL A 488 27.97 3.64 -31.57
CA VAL A 488 27.53 2.23 -31.59
C VAL A 488 28.73 1.33 -31.35
N ILE A 489 28.75 0.68 -30.20
CA ILE A 489 29.78 -0.28 -29.80
C ILE A 489 29.21 -1.68 -30.01
N THR A 490 29.89 -2.45 -30.89
CA THR A 490 29.53 -3.84 -31.16
C THR A 490 30.58 -4.75 -30.57
N GLY A 491 30.13 -5.79 -29.87
CA GLY A 491 30.98 -6.78 -29.21
C GLY A 491 30.20 -7.96 -28.68
N LYS A 492 30.82 -8.70 -27.76
CA LYS A 492 30.16 -9.82 -27.11
C LYS A 492 29.25 -9.29 -26.00
N LYS A 493 28.00 -9.81 -25.91
CA LYS A 493 27.11 -9.53 -24.78
C LYS A 493 27.76 -9.98 -23.49
N TYR A 494 27.63 -9.15 -22.46
CA TYR A 494 27.94 -9.55 -21.09
C TYR A 494 26.80 -10.41 -20.57
N PHE A 495 27.12 -11.35 -19.73
CA PHE A 495 26.11 -12.12 -19.02
C PHE A 495 25.74 -11.35 -17.76
N PHE A 496 24.51 -10.89 -17.71
CA PHE A 496 23.89 -10.41 -16.47
C PHE A 496 22.98 -11.50 -15.92
N GLU A 497 22.93 -11.65 -14.62
CA GLU A 497 21.92 -12.48 -14.00
C GLU A 497 20.54 -11.91 -14.34
N PRO A 498 19.54 -12.74 -14.65
CA PRO A 498 18.22 -12.22 -14.97
C PRO A 498 17.62 -11.54 -13.74
N ILE A 499 16.90 -10.43 -13.97
CA ILE A 499 16.06 -9.82 -12.95
C ILE A 499 15.09 -10.89 -12.43
N PRO A 500 14.90 -11.00 -11.10
CA PRO A 500 13.93 -11.93 -10.54
C PRO A 500 12.55 -11.71 -11.17
N LYS A 501 11.96 -12.76 -11.72
CA LYS A 501 10.60 -12.76 -12.28
C LYS A 501 9.66 -13.50 -11.36
N ASN A 502 8.37 -13.18 -11.46
CA ASN A 502 7.33 -13.86 -10.69
C ASN A 502 7.71 -13.97 -9.20
N VAL A 503 8.31 -12.92 -8.66
CA VAL A 503 8.38 -12.78 -7.22
C VAL A 503 6.94 -12.59 -6.78
N LYS A 504 6.18 -13.68 -6.84
CA LYS A 504 4.81 -13.69 -6.36
C LYS A 504 4.89 -13.30 -4.89
N THR A 505 4.48 -12.13 -4.66
CA THR A 505 3.80 -11.84 -3.44
C THR A 505 2.79 -12.96 -3.34
N ASN A 506 2.77 -13.72 -2.25
CA ASN A 506 1.70 -14.67 -2.05
C ASN A 506 0.42 -13.87 -1.76
N ILE A 507 0.03 -13.01 -2.70
CA ILE A 507 -1.21 -12.24 -2.69
C ILE A 507 -2.39 -13.21 -2.46
N ASP A 508 -2.23 -14.44 -2.94
CA ASP A 508 -3.23 -15.50 -2.78
C ASP A 508 -3.21 -16.21 -1.43
N VAL A 509 -2.25 -15.93 -0.57
CA VAL A 509 -2.13 -16.61 0.73
C VAL A 509 -1.87 -15.57 1.81
N HIS A 510 -2.92 -14.93 2.29
CA HIS A 510 -2.82 -14.19 3.54
C HIS A 510 -2.72 -15.20 4.69
N PRO A 511 -1.68 -15.14 5.53
CA PRO A 511 -1.65 -15.92 6.75
C PRO A 511 -2.86 -15.62 7.61
N ARG A 512 -3.47 -16.67 8.15
CA ARG A 512 -4.62 -16.58 9.08
C ARG A 512 -4.63 -17.80 9.99
N PRO A 513 -5.35 -17.76 11.13
CA PRO A 513 -5.58 -18.96 11.93
C PRO A 513 -6.26 -20.05 11.10
N ALA A 514 -5.91 -21.31 11.39
CA ALA A 514 -6.58 -22.45 10.76
C ALA A 514 -8.05 -22.58 11.20
N SER A 515 -8.34 -22.13 12.43
CA SER A 515 -9.69 -22.14 13.01
C SER A 515 -10.42 -20.84 12.68
N ASP A 516 -11.68 -20.94 12.28
CA ASP A 516 -12.61 -19.84 12.03
C ASP A 516 -13.31 -19.31 13.29
N LYS A 517 -12.91 -19.79 14.47
CA LYS A 517 -13.46 -19.34 15.75
C LYS A 517 -13.00 -17.90 16.05
N VAL A 518 -13.93 -17.11 16.54
CA VAL A 518 -13.71 -15.71 16.90
C VAL A 518 -14.18 -15.48 18.34
N LEU A 519 -13.32 -14.92 19.16
CA LEU A 519 -13.70 -14.38 20.45
C LEU A 519 -13.70 -12.85 20.34
N LYS A 520 -14.88 -12.24 20.45
CA LYS A 520 -14.97 -10.79 20.56
C LYS A 520 -14.62 -10.36 21.98
N ALA A 521 -13.60 -9.56 22.14
CA ALA A 521 -13.13 -9.11 23.44
C ALA A 521 -14.10 -8.10 24.08
N ASP A 522 -14.47 -8.37 25.34
CA ASP A 522 -15.19 -7.43 26.20
C ASP A 522 -14.21 -6.81 27.21
N LEU A 523 -13.38 -5.90 26.70
CA LEU A 523 -12.30 -5.23 27.47
C LEU A 523 -12.62 -3.74 27.65
N ALA A 524 -12.18 -3.17 28.76
CA ALA A 524 -12.27 -1.73 28.98
C ALA A 524 -11.48 -0.97 27.91
N ARG A 525 -12.12 0.00 27.25
CA ARG A 525 -11.53 0.84 26.21
C ARG A 525 -12.16 2.22 26.19
N ALA A 526 -11.44 3.20 25.65
CA ALA A 526 -12.01 4.46 25.24
C ALA A 526 -12.63 4.32 23.84
N THR A 527 -13.85 4.78 23.65
CA THR A 527 -14.61 4.69 22.40
C THR A 527 -14.91 6.06 21.80
N GLY A 528 -15.36 6.09 20.56
CA GLY A 528 -15.69 7.30 19.81
C GLY A 528 -14.46 8.05 19.29
N PHE A 529 -14.71 9.13 18.55
CA PHE A 529 -13.68 10.01 17.96
C PHE A 529 -13.37 11.22 18.85
N ASN A 530 -13.32 11.03 20.16
CA ASN A 530 -12.96 12.06 21.12
C ASN A 530 -11.54 11.86 21.67
N ASN A 531 -10.96 12.89 22.28
CA ASN A 531 -9.62 12.85 22.83
C ASN A 531 -9.50 12.05 24.15
N ASN A 532 -10.40 11.10 24.41
CA ASN A 532 -10.35 10.28 25.62
C ASN A 532 -9.25 9.22 25.52
N ARG A 533 -8.38 9.19 26.51
CA ARG A 533 -7.37 8.15 26.67
C ARG A 533 -7.93 7.00 27.51
N PRO A 534 -7.56 5.77 27.21
CA PRO A 534 -7.86 4.66 28.10
C PRO A 534 -7.08 4.82 29.40
N VAL A 535 -7.73 4.54 30.53
CA VAL A 535 -7.13 4.73 31.87
C VAL A 535 -6.91 3.42 32.60
N LYS A 536 -7.53 2.32 32.16
CA LYS A 536 -7.41 1.00 32.77
C LYS A 536 -6.48 0.14 31.92
N ASP A 537 -5.39 -0.32 32.55
CA ASP A 537 -4.55 -1.38 31.93
C ASP A 537 -5.35 -2.67 31.83
N VAL A 538 -5.45 -3.20 30.61
CA VAL A 538 -6.19 -4.43 30.29
C VAL A 538 -5.25 -5.58 29.92
N SER A 539 -3.96 -5.48 30.19
CA SER A 539 -2.96 -6.48 29.80
C SER A 539 -3.31 -7.88 30.27
N ALA A 540 -3.73 -8.03 31.55
CA ALA A 540 -4.06 -9.31 32.13
C ALA A 540 -5.35 -9.92 31.53
N GLU A 541 -6.37 -9.09 31.33
CA GLU A 541 -7.62 -9.51 30.69
C GLU A 541 -7.39 -9.87 29.22
N LEU A 542 -6.55 -9.10 28.51
CA LEU A 542 -6.16 -9.40 27.13
C LEU A 542 -5.43 -10.75 27.05
N GLN A 543 -4.47 -11.01 27.94
CA GLN A 543 -3.78 -12.30 28.00
C GLN A 543 -4.76 -13.44 28.27
N SER A 544 -5.66 -13.28 29.22
CA SER A 544 -6.68 -14.29 29.54
C SER A 544 -7.58 -14.61 28.36
N ALA A 545 -7.95 -13.59 27.57
CA ALA A 545 -8.76 -13.78 26.36
C ALA A 545 -7.97 -14.51 25.24
N LEU A 546 -6.69 -14.19 25.04
CA LEU A 546 -5.81 -14.90 24.11
C LEU A 546 -5.66 -16.39 24.50
N ASP A 547 -5.47 -16.66 25.78
CA ASP A 547 -5.36 -18.01 26.32
C ASP A 547 -6.66 -18.80 26.15
N ALA A 548 -7.82 -18.15 26.29
CA ALA A 548 -9.13 -18.76 26.04
C ALA A 548 -9.31 -19.17 24.57
N VAL A 549 -8.90 -18.33 23.61
CA VAL A 549 -8.90 -18.68 22.19
C VAL A 549 -7.97 -19.85 21.93
N LYS A 550 -6.77 -19.85 22.52
CA LYS A 550 -5.83 -20.98 22.42
C LYS A 550 -6.44 -22.28 22.97
N ALA A 551 -7.03 -22.23 24.13
CA ALA A 551 -7.68 -23.38 24.77
C ALA A 551 -8.84 -23.94 23.95
N ALA A 552 -9.52 -23.08 23.16
CA ALA A 552 -10.58 -23.49 22.22
C ALA A 552 -10.06 -24.13 20.92
N GLY A 553 -8.74 -24.27 20.75
CA GLY A 553 -8.11 -24.85 19.57
C GLY A 553 -7.58 -23.84 18.57
N GLY A 554 -7.41 -22.58 18.97
CA GLY A 554 -6.95 -21.47 18.12
C GLY A 554 -8.11 -20.73 17.47
N GLY A 555 -7.76 -19.67 16.73
CA GLY A 555 -8.71 -18.75 16.10
C GLY A 555 -8.31 -17.28 16.26
N THR A 556 -9.28 -16.40 16.23
CA THR A 556 -9.06 -14.95 16.29
C THR A 556 -9.60 -14.37 17.60
N LEU A 557 -8.75 -13.62 18.30
CA LEU A 557 -9.22 -12.67 19.31
C LEU A 557 -9.46 -11.32 18.63
N TYR A 558 -10.71 -10.93 18.49
CA TYR A 558 -11.12 -9.69 17.87
C TYR A 558 -11.30 -8.57 18.91
N LEU A 559 -10.55 -7.51 18.75
CA LEU A 559 -10.67 -6.27 19.51
C LEU A 559 -11.54 -5.28 18.72
N PRO A 560 -12.78 -4.99 19.15
CA PRO A 560 -13.59 -3.94 18.53
C PRO A 560 -12.88 -2.58 18.49
N ALA A 561 -13.35 -1.69 17.63
CA ALA A 561 -12.81 -0.33 17.53
C ALA A 561 -12.78 0.38 18.90
N GLY A 562 -11.72 1.11 19.14
CA GLY A 562 -11.46 1.83 20.39
C GLY A 562 -9.99 1.79 20.79
N ARG A 563 -9.67 2.46 21.88
CA ARG A 563 -8.31 2.59 22.38
C ARG A 563 -8.17 1.81 23.69
N TYR A 564 -7.21 0.89 23.71
CA TYR A 564 -6.91 -0.02 24.82
C TYR A 564 -5.58 0.37 25.45
N LEU A 565 -5.48 0.38 26.77
CA LEU A 565 -4.20 0.55 27.47
C LEU A 565 -3.63 -0.83 27.81
N VAL A 566 -2.41 -1.11 27.31
CA VAL A 566 -1.68 -2.36 27.56
C VAL A 566 -0.29 -1.99 28.04
N ASP A 567 -0.09 -2.02 29.36
CA ASP A 567 1.15 -1.57 30.00
C ASP A 567 2.04 -2.73 30.49
N ASN A 568 1.68 -3.97 30.17
CA ASN A 568 2.47 -5.15 30.44
C ASN A 568 2.55 -6.06 29.21
N PRO A 569 3.65 -6.81 29.05
CA PRO A 569 3.81 -7.74 27.95
C PRO A 569 2.68 -8.75 27.84
N VAL A 570 2.22 -8.97 26.60
CA VAL A 570 1.24 -9.98 26.25
C VAL A 570 1.81 -10.94 25.21
N LYS A 571 1.42 -12.21 25.32
CA LYS A 571 1.86 -13.27 24.42
C LYS A 571 0.67 -13.75 23.59
N VAL A 572 0.79 -13.69 22.28
CA VAL A 572 -0.17 -14.26 21.33
C VAL A 572 0.24 -15.71 21.09
N PRO A 573 -0.56 -16.69 21.56
CA PRO A 573 -0.18 -18.10 21.48
C PRO A 573 -0.21 -18.63 20.04
N SER A 574 0.53 -19.68 19.78
CA SER A 574 0.57 -20.37 18.49
C SER A 574 -0.83 -20.74 17.98
N GLY A 575 -1.12 -20.39 16.71
CA GLY A 575 -2.43 -20.61 16.07
C GLY A 575 -3.51 -19.61 16.47
N VAL A 576 -3.13 -18.52 17.15
CA VAL A 576 -4.03 -17.42 17.53
C VAL A 576 -3.64 -16.15 16.77
N GLU A 577 -4.64 -15.39 16.34
CA GLU A 577 -4.48 -14.06 15.78
C GLU A 577 -5.07 -13.02 16.76
N LEU A 578 -4.30 -12.00 17.08
CA LEU A 578 -4.79 -10.77 17.70
C LEU A 578 -5.20 -9.80 16.60
N ARG A 579 -6.49 -9.50 16.51
CA ARG A 579 -7.05 -8.72 15.40
C ARG A 579 -7.86 -7.52 15.88
N GLY A 580 -7.60 -6.37 15.26
CA GLY A 580 -8.42 -5.17 15.41
C GLY A 580 -9.52 -5.06 14.36
N SER A 581 -10.19 -3.91 14.36
CA SER A 581 -11.31 -3.60 13.48
C SER A 581 -10.92 -3.14 12.06
N TRP A 582 -9.65 -2.92 11.78
CA TRP A 582 -9.17 -2.57 10.45
C TRP A 582 -9.03 -3.82 9.58
N ASP A 583 -9.93 -3.98 8.62
CA ASP A 583 -9.92 -5.13 7.71
C ASP A 583 -9.21 -4.84 6.38
N VAL A 584 -8.83 -3.61 6.16
CA VAL A 584 -8.10 -3.11 5.00
C VAL A 584 -6.84 -2.37 5.44
N GLN A 585 -5.94 -2.17 4.49
CA GLN A 585 -4.72 -1.39 4.73
C GLN A 585 -5.08 0.05 5.11
N HIS A 586 -4.40 0.55 6.12
CA HIS A 586 -4.56 1.93 6.57
C HIS A 586 -3.25 2.47 7.14
N HIS A 587 -3.07 3.77 6.98
CA HIS A 587 -1.98 4.52 7.63
C HIS A 587 -2.51 5.76 8.35
N THR A 588 -3.81 5.84 8.53
CA THR A 588 -4.46 6.97 9.21
C THR A 588 -4.77 6.63 10.66
N GLN A 589 -4.96 7.64 11.44
CA GLN A 589 -5.30 7.57 12.85
C GLN A 589 -6.79 7.86 13.10
N SER A 590 -7.61 7.80 12.04
CA SER A 590 -9.00 8.30 12.07
C SER A 590 -10.02 7.37 12.69
N GLY A 591 -9.63 6.28 13.32
CA GLY A 591 -10.56 5.33 13.94
C GLY A 591 -9.96 3.93 14.04
N GLY A 592 -10.80 2.93 14.27
CA GLY A 592 -10.38 1.54 14.40
C GLY A 592 -9.85 1.17 15.78
N THR A 593 -9.08 0.09 15.84
CA THR A 593 -8.51 -0.43 17.08
C THR A 593 -7.10 0.09 17.29
N ALA A 594 -6.85 0.70 18.44
CA ALA A 594 -5.53 1.17 18.87
C ALA A 594 -5.14 0.60 20.23
N ILE A 595 -3.91 0.15 20.37
CA ILE A 595 -3.28 -0.22 21.63
C ILE A 595 -2.30 0.89 22.01
N PHE A 596 -2.56 1.53 23.13
CA PHE A 596 -1.70 2.50 23.79
C PHE A 596 -0.89 1.84 24.87
N THR A 597 0.37 2.25 25.05
CA THR A 597 1.21 1.70 26.08
C THR A 597 2.10 2.76 26.73
N ASN A 598 2.34 2.63 28.04
CA ASN A 598 3.41 3.29 28.76
C ASN A 598 4.52 2.31 29.14
N TYR A 599 4.49 1.09 28.65
CA TYR A 599 5.47 0.07 28.96
C TYR A 599 6.87 0.45 28.46
N ASP A 600 7.85 0.46 29.33
CA ASP A 600 9.22 0.84 29.06
C ASP A 600 10.25 -0.27 29.39
N GLY A 601 9.76 -1.48 29.66
CA GLY A 601 10.58 -2.62 30.04
C GLY A 601 10.75 -2.79 31.57
N GLY A 602 10.15 -1.90 32.35
CA GLY A 602 10.22 -1.94 33.82
C GLY A 602 11.66 -1.89 34.32
N ALA A 603 12.01 -2.73 35.29
CA ALA A 603 13.34 -2.79 35.86
C ALA A 603 14.45 -3.18 34.85
N ALA A 604 14.11 -3.86 33.76
CA ALA A 604 15.06 -4.27 32.73
C ALA A 604 15.26 -3.19 31.64
N GLY A 605 14.41 -2.14 31.61
CA GLY A 605 14.45 -1.07 30.62
C GLY A 605 14.40 -1.63 29.19
N GLU A 606 15.21 -1.11 28.29
CA GLU A 606 15.25 -1.52 26.89
C GLU A 606 15.57 -3.01 26.63
N LYS A 607 16.04 -3.73 27.64
CA LYS A 607 16.32 -5.18 27.60
C LYS A 607 15.15 -6.01 28.14
N GLY A 608 14.06 -5.38 28.56
CA GLY A 608 12.84 -6.05 28.97
C GLY A 608 12.19 -6.84 27.85
N ALA A 609 11.17 -7.63 28.20
CA ALA A 609 10.37 -8.35 27.22
C ALA A 609 9.68 -7.39 26.26
N SER A 610 9.47 -7.77 25.01
CA SER A 610 8.69 -7.00 24.06
C SER A 610 7.21 -6.96 24.46
N LEU A 611 6.51 -5.87 24.12
CA LEU A 611 5.12 -5.68 24.53
C LEU A 611 4.20 -6.77 23.97
N ILE A 612 4.28 -7.06 22.67
CA ILE A 612 3.49 -8.11 22.01
C ILE A 612 4.45 -9.19 21.51
N GLN A 613 4.29 -10.40 22.02
CA GLN A 613 5.13 -11.55 21.69
C GLN A 613 4.31 -12.53 20.87
N LEU A 614 4.74 -12.85 19.65
CA LEU A 614 4.06 -13.75 18.74
C LEU A 614 4.74 -15.13 18.75
N GLU A 615 4.07 -16.16 19.26
CA GLU A 615 4.56 -17.52 19.15
C GLU A 615 4.50 -18.05 17.71
N ALA A 616 5.11 -19.20 17.43
CA ALA A 616 5.14 -19.81 16.09
C ALA A 616 3.73 -19.88 15.46
N GLY A 617 3.55 -19.33 14.27
CA GLY A 617 2.30 -19.28 13.55
C GLY A 617 1.23 -18.37 14.17
N ALA A 618 1.58 -17.53 15.14
CA ALA A 618 0.70 -16.49 15.66
C ALA A 618 0.77 -15.22 14.79
N GLY A 619 -0.27 -14.40 14.88
CA GLY A 619 -0.32 -13.16 14.12
C GLY A 619 -0.95 -11.97 14.84
N ILE A 620 -0.66 -10.79 14.32
CA ILE A 620 -1.34 -9.53 14.67
C ILE A 620 -1.82 -8.85 13.39
N ARG A 621 -3.07 -8.35 13.41
CA ARG A 621 -3.68 -7.73 12.25
C ARG A 621 -4.57 -6.55 12.62
N GLY A 622 -4.54 -5.48 11.79
CA GLY A 622 -5.51 -4.40 11.82
C GLY A 622 -5.52 -3.57 13.10
N ILE A 623 -4.34 -3.31 13.67
CA ILE A 623 -4.18 -2.62 14.95
C ILE A 623 -3.15 -1.48 14.82
N THR A 624 -3.47 -0.35 15.42
CA THR A 624 -2.50 0.74 15.64
C THR A 624 -1.86 0.60 17.02
N LEU A 625 -0.53 0.74 17.09
CA LEU A 625 0.26 0.76 18.32
C LEU A 625 0.82 2.16 18.55
N ALA A 626 0.72 2.67 19.77
CA ALA A 626 1.30 3.97 20.13
C ALA A 626 1.90 3.95 21.54
N GLN A 627 3.18 4.30 21.62
CA GLN A 627 3.89 4.41 22.89
C GLN A 627 3.76 5.83 23.45
N LEU A 628 2.99 5.99 24.52
CA LEU A 628 2.61 7.30 25.06
C LEU A 628 3.70 7.99 25.88
N ASN A 629 4.58 7.22 26.53
CA ASN A 629 5.63 7.74 27.41
C ASN A 629 6.97 7.98 26.72
N ILE A 630 7.00 7.92 25.39
CA ILE A 630 8.24 8.06 24.60
C ILE A 630 8.93 9.41 24.82
N ALA A 631 8.17 10.46 25.08
CA ALA A 631 8.63 11.83 25.25
C ALA A 631 8.07 12.50 26.53
N SER A 632 7.89 11.74 27.60
CA SER A 632 7.46 12.24 28.91
C SER A 632 8.59 12.10 29.96
N ASP A 633 8.41 12.71 31.12
CA ASP A 633 9.29 12.56 32.30
C ASP A 633 10.77 12.86 32.03
N GLY A 634 11.05 13.98 31.34
CA GLY A 634 12.41 14.40 30.98
C GLY A 634 12.90 13.88 29.62
N TYR A 635 12.12 13.08 28.94
CA TYR A 635 12.39 12.67 27.56
C TYR A 635 11.69 13.59 26.53
N SER A 636 12.14 13.54 25.29
CA SER A 636 11.56 14.29 24.17
C SER A 636 11.72 13.46 22.88
N VAL A 637 11.06 13.84 21.81
CA VAL A 637 11.27 13.16 20.51
C VAL A 637 12.66 13.40 19.92
N SER A 638 13.41 14.38 20.42
CA SER A 638 14.83 14.59 20.11
C SER A 638 15.76 13.79 21.04
N ASN A 639 15.24 13.24 22.13
CA ASN A 639 15.92 12.34 23.07
C ASN A 639 14.88 11.38 23.67
N PRO A 640 14.35 10.45 22.86
CA PRO A 640 13.24 9.59 23.27
C PRO A 640 13.68 8.54 24.29
N ARG A 641 12.71 8.13 25.12
CA ARG A 641 12.91 7.04 26.09
C ARG A 641 13.30 5.76 25.34
N LYS A 642 14.30 5.06 25.86
CA LYS A 642 14.68 3.75 25.35
C LYS A 642 13.77 2.67 25.93
N THR A 643 13.19 1.85 25.04
CA THR A 643 12.24 0.80 25.41
C THR A 643 12.53 -0.50 24.67
N PRO A 644 11.94 -1.64 25.10
CA PRO A 644 11.95 -2.86 24.31
C PRO A 644 11.24 -2.68 22.95
N PHE A 645 11.33 -3.68 22.08
CA PHE A 645 10.54 -3.72 20.87
C PHE A 645 9.03 -3.79 21.19
N LEU A 646 8.23 -3.16 20.37
CA LEU A 646 6.76 -3.26 20.49
C LEU A 646 6.23 -4.64 20.10
N ILE A 647 6.80 -5.25 19.06
CA ILE A 647 6.41 -6.59 18.60
C ILE A 647 7.66 -7.47 18.51
N GLN A 648 7.53 -8.73 18.90
CA GLN A 648 8.59 -9.74 18.76
C GLN A 648 8.02 -11.05 18.23
N GLY A 649 8.61 -11.58 17.15
CA GLY A 649 8.39 -12.95 16.72
C GLY A 649 9.22 -13.92 17.54
N GLN A 650 8.57 -14.93 18.11
CA GLN A 650 9.24 -15.97 18.95
C GLN A 650 9.22 -17.35 18.28
N GLY A 651 9.02 -17.42 16.97
CA GLY A 651 9.06 -18.67 16.22
C GLY A 651 8.71 -18.48 14.75
N PRO A 652 8.73 -19.55 13.96
CA PRO A 652 8.47 -19.50 12.53
C PRO A 652 7.01 -19.17 12.20
N LYS A 653 6.82 -18.63 10.96
CA LYS A 653 5.52 -18.32 10.37
C LYS A 653 4.67 -17.30 11.17
N VAL A 654 5.30 -16.44 11.95
CA VAL A 654 4.61 -15.29 12.54
C VAL A 654 4.20 -14.32 11.45
N TYR A 655 3.07 -13.60 11.64
CA TYR A 655 2.64 -12.61 10.66
C TYR A 655 2.13 -11.32 11.30
N ILE A 656 2.39 -10.22 10.58
CA ILE A 656 2.05 -8.86 11.00
C ILE A 656 1.43 -8.20 9.78
N ILE A 657 0.12 -7.96 9.81
CA ILE A 657 -0.64 -7.49 8.66
C ILE A 657 -1.44 -6.26 9.04
N ASN A 658 -1.33 -5.21 8.21
CA ASN A 658 -2.10 -3.98 8.39
C ASN A 658 -1.96 -3.42 9.82
N VAL A 659 -0.72 -3.22 10.25
CA VAL A 659 -0.37 -2.67 11.56
C VAL A 659 0.27 -1.30 11.40
N THR A 660 -0.12 -0.36 12.23
CA THR A 660 0.50 0.96 12.28
C THR A 660 1.22 1.14 13.62
N ILE A 661 2.53 1.37 13.56
CA ILE A 661 3.31 1.83 14.73
C ILE A 661 3.33 3.36 14.70
N ALA A 662 2.28 3.97 15.25
CA ALA A 662 2.11 5.42 15.18
C ALA A 662 3.32 6.17 15.77
N VAL A 663 3.86 5.67 16.89
CA VAL A 663 5.16 6.05 17.44
C VAL A 663 5.67 4.96 18.38
N GLY A 664 6.97 4.69 18.34
CA GLY A 664 7.64 3.76 19.25
C GLY A 664 9.16 3.92 19.19
N ASP A 665 9.85 3.47 20.22
CA ASP A 665 11.33 3.47 20.20
C ASP A 665 11.86 2.43 19.22
N LYS A 666 11.38 1.19 19.36
CA LYS A 666 11.74 0.04 18.52
C LYS A 666 10.45 -0.67 18.04
N GLY A 667 10.37 -0.92 16.75
CA GLY A 667 9.20 -1.52 16.12
C GLY A 667 9.12 -3.04 16.29
N ILE A 668 9.78 -3.81 15.42
CA ILE A 668 9.58 -5.25 15.29
C ILE A 668 10.92 -5.99 15.38
N ASP A 669 10.99 -6.94 16.30
CA ASP A 669 12.11 -7.89 16.46
C ASP A 669 11.73 -9.25 15.83
N LEU A 670 12.36 -9.57 14.72
CA LEU A 670 12.36 -10.88 14.07
C LEU A 670 13.79 -11.47 14.03
N ALA A 671 14.67 -10.98 14.90
CA ALA A 671 16.08 -11.35 14.92
C ALA A 671 16.49 -12.19 16.13
N SER A 672 15.75 -12.08 17.24
CA SER A 672 16.10 -12.78 18.49
C SER A 672 15.77 -14.27 18.45
N TYR A 673 14.94 -14.71 17.54
CA TYR A 673 14.52 -16.10 17.33
C TYR A 673 14.54 -16.46 15.84
N ASP A 674 14.52 -17.77 15.54
CA ASP A 674 14.25 -18.23 14.17
C ASP A 674 12.79 -17.93 13.81
N THR A 675 12.60 -16.93 12.97
CA THR A 675 11.28 -16.52 12.46
C THR A 675 11.08 -16.92 11.00
N SER A 676 11.64 -18.05 10.57
CA SER A 676 11.52 -18.56 9.19
C SER A 676 10.08 -18.53 8.69
N GLY A 677 9.87 -18.03 7.46
CA GLY A 677 8.56 -17.85 6.85
C GLY A 677 7.73 -16.74 7.50
N HIS A 678 8.35 -15.78 8.18
CA HIS A 678 7.62 -14.60 8.65
C HIS A 678 7.01 -13.82 7.48
N TYR A 679 5.87 -13.18 7.76
CA TYR A 679 5.15 -12.38 6.77
C TYR A 679 4.76 -11.03 7.38
N VAL A 680 5.23 -9.95 6.76
CA VAL A 680 4.88 -8.58 7.14
C VAL A 680 4.29 -7.88 5.92
N ASP A 681 3.07 -7.39 6.05
CA ASP A 681 2.36 -6.74 4.97
C ASP A 681 1.67 -5.47 5.44
N TYR A 682 1.87 -4.41 4.69
CA TYR A 682 1.28 -3.10 4.91
C TYR A 682 1.46 -2.58 6.34
N LEU A 683 2.71 -2.49 6.75
CA LEU A 683 3.12 -1.90 8.02
C LEU A 683 3.43 -0.42 7.81
N GLY A 684 2.82 0.45 8.60
CA GLY A 684 3.15 1.87 8.64
C GLY A 684 3.70 2.31 9.98
N GLY A 685 4.38 3.48 10.03
CA GLY A 685 4.73 4.05 11.31
C GLY A 685 6.01 4.85 11.40
N VAL A 686 6.37 5.22 12.63
CA VAL A 686 7.64 5.86 12.97
C VAL A 686 8.31 5.18 14.17
N PRO A 687 9.07 4.12 13.92
CA PRO A 687 10.02 3.61 14.91
C PRO A 687 11.23 4.56 14.99
N LEU A 688 11.59 5.00 16.19
CA LEU A 688 12.60 6.06 16.34
C LEU A 688 14.05 5.54 16.24
N ARG A 689 14.33 4.28 16.67
CA ARG A 689 15.69 3.70 16.63
C ARG A 689 15.78 2.42 15.82
N ALA A 690 14.74 1.61 15.79
CA ALA A 690 14.75 0.35 15.09
C ALA A 690 13.38 0.08 14.43
N GLY A 691 13.36 -0.11 13.12
CA GLY A 691 12.15 -0.47 12.40
C GLY A 691 11.87 -1.97 12.47
N ILE A 692 12.20 -2.72 11.44
CA ILE A 692 12.11 -4.19 11.40
C ILE A 692 13.52 -4.76 11.41
N TRP A 693 13.83 -5.59 12.41
CA TRP A 693 15.08 -6.32 12.46
C TRP A 693 14.85 -7.80 12.25
N VAL A 694 15.56 -8.40 11.30
CA VAL A 694 15.47 -9.83 10.95
C VAL A 694 16.82 -10.48 11.09
N GLY A 695 16.87 -11.67 11.70
CA GLY A 695 18.09 -12.41 11.95
C GLY A 695 17.82 -13.81 12.46
N GLY A 696 18.70 -14.32 13.33
CA GLY A 696 18.49 -15.58 14.03
C GLY A 696 18.41 -16.83 13.13
N GLY A 697 18.91 -16.75 11.91
CA GLY A 697 18.84 -17.82 10.93
C GLY A 697 17.55 -17.91 10.13
N ALA A 698 16.69 -16.89 10.18
CA ALA A 698 15.41 -16.86 9.48
C ALA A 698 15.55 -17.12 7.98
N GLU A 699 14.68 -17.95 7.42
CA GLU A 699 14.66 -18.32 6.01
C GLU A 699 13.26 -18.11 5.40
N GLY A 700 13.23 -17.59 4.14
CA GLY A 700 11.98 -17.46 3.37
C GLY A 700 11.01 -16.42 3.89
N GLY A 701 11.50 -15.40 4.58
CA GLY A 701 10.68 -14.28 5.06
C GLY A 701 10.23 -13.35 3.94
N PHE A 702 9.11 -12.67 4.18
CA PHE A 702 8.54 -11.72 3.23
C PHE A 702 8.10 -10.44 3.95
N ILE A 703 8.61 -9.28 3.50
CA ILE A 703 8.22 -7.95 3.97
C ILE A 703 7.78 -7.14 2.77
N ARG A 704 6.53 -6.67 2.79
CA ARG A 704 5.95 -5.95 1.66
C ARG A 704 5.15 -4.73 2.07
N ASN A 705 5.08 -3.75 1.16
CA ASN A 705 4.19 -2.60 1.26
C ASN A 705 4.32 -1.82 2.58
N MET A 706 5.49 -1.84 3.20
CA MET A 706 5.69 -1.07 4.42
C MET A 706 6.09 0.38 4.13
N GLN A 707 5.81 1.25 5.08
CA GLN A 707 6.23 2.64 5.07
C GLN A 707 6.65 3.10 6.47
N PHE A 708 7.88 3.57 6.60
CA PHE A 708 8.28 4.34 7.78
C PHE A 708 8.39 5.81 7.43
N ASN A 709 7.67 6.63 8.20
CA ASN A 709 7.55 8.05 7.93
C ASN A 709 7.24 8.81 9.23
N PRO A 710 8.01 9.84 9.63
CA PRO A 710 7.75 10.64 10.82
C PRO A 710 6.35 11.28 10.89
N HIS A 711 5.66 11.44 9.77
CA HIS A 711 4.28 11.92 9.74
C HIS A 711 3.35 11.10 10.66
N TYR A 712 3.56 9.79 10.79
CA TYR A 712 2.74 8.94 11.66
C TYR A 712 2.76 9.38 13.12
N GLY A 713 3.90 9.80 13.63
CA GLY A 713 4.02 10.27 15.00
C GLY A 713 3.41 11.65 15.24
N SER A 714 3.22 12.45 14.21
CA SER A 714 2.52 13.73 14.31
C SER A 714 0.99 13.58 14.28
N ARG A 715 0.50 12.43 13.81
CA ARG A 715 -0.93 12.11 13.63
C ARG A 715 -1.32 10.92 14.51
N LEU A 716 -1.11 10.99 15.82
CA LEU A 716 -1.47 9.91 16.74
C LEU A 716 -2.98 9.68 16.77
N PRO A 717 -3.44 8.43 17.07
CA PRO A 717 -4.86 8.15 17.29
C PRO A 717 -5.49 9.17 18.24
N GLU A 718 -6.74 9.50 18.02
CA GLU A 718 -7.47 10.40 18.90
C GLU A 718 -7.34 9.97 20.36
N GLY A 719 -7.00 10.92 21.24
CA GLY A 719 -6.62 10.68 22.64
C GLY A 719 -5.11 10.50 22.85
N GLY A 720 -4.31 10.33 21.80
CA GLY A 720 -2.86 10.44 21.84
C GLY A 720 -2.39 11.89 21.66
N GLN A 721 -1.11 12.15 21.94
CA GLN A 721 -0.47 13.44 21.70
C GLN A 721 0.46 13.31 20.52
N GLY A 722 0.16 13.99 19.41
CA GLY A 722 1.05 14.09 18.26
C GLY A 722 2.35 14.80 18.59
N TYR A 723 3.42 14.43 17.94
CA TYR A 723 4.74 15.01 18.14
C TYR A 723 5.18 15.82 16.92
N PRO A 724 6.00 16.89 17.11
CA PRO A 724 6.48 17.66 15.97
C PRO A 724 7.33 16.79 15.02
N GLU A 725 6.90 16.66 13.80
CA GLU A 725 7.52 15.85 12.75
C GLU A 725 9.00 16.18 12.54
N VAL A 726 9.33 17.47 12.43
CA VAL A 726 10.71 17.93 12.17
C VAL A 726 11.72 17.44 13.21
N PHE A 727 11.33 17.28 14.48
CA PHE A 727 12.21 16.77 15.52
C PHE A 727 12.35 15.25 15.43
N MET A 728 11.28 14.55 15.12
CA MET A 728 11.34 13.11 14.86
C MET A 728 12.19 12.81 13.63
N MET A 729 12.01 13.56 12.55
CA MET A 729 12.82 13.42 11.33
C MET A 729 14.31 13.54 11.64
N ARG A 730 14.73 14.60 12.32
CA ARG A 730 16.14 14.79 12.72
C ARG A 730 16.67 13.65 13.58
N PHE A 731 15.83 13.14 14.46
CA PHE A 731 16.23 12.04 15.33
C PHE A 731 16.42 10.73 14.56
N VAL A 732 15.47 10.34 13.71
CA VAL A 732 15.55 9.09 12.95
C VAL A 732 16.68 9.13 11.93
N GLN A 733 16.94 10.28 11.30
CA GLN A 733 18.07 10.46 10.38
C GLN A 733 19.44 10.24 11.04
N SER A 734 19.52 10.39 12.34
CA SER A 734 20.77 10.21 13.12
C SER A 734 20.80 8.90 13.93
N ASN A 735 19.67 8.21 14.12
CA ASN A 735 19.60 7.11 15.08
C ASN A 735 18.86 5.86 14.60
N CYS A 736 18.04 5.93 13.53
CA CYS A 736 17.19 4.83 13.11
C CYS A 736 17.88 3.92 12.09
N SER A 737 17.86 2.61 12.34
CA SER A 737 18.03 1.58 11.31
C SER A 737 16.64 1.05 10.93
N ALA A 738 16.13 1.45 9.78
CA ALA A 738 14.73 1.18 9.40
C ALA A 738 14.51 -0.32 9.14
N LEU A 739 15.26 -0.90 8.20
CA LEU A 739 15.26 -2.34 7.91
C LEU A 739 16.65 -2.89 8.19
N LYS A 740 16.77 -3.90 9.06
CA LYS A 740 18.04 -4.50 9.44
C LYS A 740 18.01 -6.00 9.24
N PHE A 741 19.00 -6.51 8.51
CA PHE A 741 19.10 -7.94 8.15
C PHE A 741 20.46 -8.50 8.55
N ALA A 742 20.41 -9.57 9.38
CA ALA A 742 21.56 -10.35 9.79
C ALA A 742 21.23 -11.83 9.65
N ASP A 743 22.11 -12.76 9.49
CA ASP A 743 21.85 -14.22 9.33
C ASP A 743 20.44 -14.56 8.79
N VAL A 744 20.13 -14.08 7.58
CA VAL A 744 18.86 -14.35 6.89
C VAL A 744 19.12 -15.05 5.57
N LYS A 745 18.17 -15.87 5.09
CA LYS A 745 18.26 -16.57 3.81
C LYS A 745 16.96 -16.43 3.02
N ASN A 746 17.08 -16.24 1.71
CA ASN A 746 15.94 -16.16 0.80
C ASN A 746 14.88 -15.12 1.25
N GLN A 747 15.34 -14.00 1.80
CA GLN A 747 14.47 -12.90 2.21
C GLN A 747 13.99 -12.12 1.00
N THR A 748 12.71 -11.77 0.99
CA THR A 748 12.12 -10.87 -0.01
C THR A 748 11.62 -9.60 0.65
N ILE A 749 11.94 -8.46 0.04
CA ILE A 749 11.46 -7.11 0.37
C ILE A 749 10.77 -6.57 -0.88
N PHE A 750 9.53 -6.09 -0.76
CA PHE A 750 8.73 -5.71 -1.92
C PHE A 750 7.94 -4.42 -1.67
N ASN A 751 8.10 -3.40 -2.56
CA ASN A 751 7.38 -2.12 -2.53
C ASN A 751 7.43 -1.42 -1.16
N ASN A 752 8.62 -1.31 -0.59
CA ASN A 752 8.83 -0.71 0.71
C ASN A 752 9.42 0.69 0.60
N PHE A 753 9.01 1.57 1.50
CA PHE A 753 9.44 2.95 1.54
C PHE A 753 9.91 3.38 2.92
N VAL A 754 10.99 4.15 2.97
CA VAL A 754 11.55 4.72 4.20
C VAL A 754 11.79 6.20 4.00
N TYR A 755 11.08 7.02 4.78
CA TYR A 755 11.31 8.46 4.84
C TYR A 755 12.05 8.83 6.13
N GLY A 756 13.36 9.09 5.99
CA GLY A 756 14.26 9.46 7.09
C GLY A 756 14.76 8.28 7.92
N SER A 757 16.04 7.99 7.84
CA SER A 757 16.76 7.07 8.74
C SER A 757 18.26 7.25 8.55
N VAL A 758 19.08 6.69 9.48
CA VAL A 758 20.50 6.53 9.21
C VAL A 758 20.70 5.54 8.08
N TYR A 759 20.05 4.38 8.21
CA TYR A 759 20.12 3.31 7.22
C TYR A 759 18.72 2.93 6.77
N GLY A 760 18.43 3.07 5.48
CA GLY A 760 17.19 2.59 4.88
C GLY A 760 17.14 1.08 4.94
N ILE A 761 18.12 0.38 4.35
CA ILE A 761 18.33 -1.06 4.53
C ILE A 761 19.77 -1.29 4.99
N HIS A 762 19.93 -2.04 6.08
CA HIS A 762 21.20 -2.31 6.75
C HIS A 762 21.48 -3.82 6.80
N PHE A 763 22.59 -4.25 6.22
CA PHE A 763 23.04 -5.65 6.19
C PHE A 763 24.31 -5.80 7.03
N LEU A 764 24.29 -6.76 7.96
CA LEU A 764 25.41 -6.93 8.88
C LEU A 764 25.53 -8.38 9.39
N LYS A 765 26.61 -8.66 10.10
CA LYS A 765 26.82 -9.93 10.80
C LYS A 765 25.86 -10.02 12.00
N ASP A 766 25.22 -11.16 12.16
CA ASP A 766 24.37 -11.43 13.32
C ASP A 766 25.21 -11.58 14.58
N ALA A 767 24.90 -10.81 15.60
CA ALA A 767 25.64 -10.83 16.87
C ALA A 767 25.39 -12.11 17.71
N ILE A 768 24.27 -12.80 17.49
CA ILE A 768 23.87 -14.00 18.22
C ILE A 768 24.46 -15.23 17.55
N THR A 769 24.21 -15.40 16.26
CA THR A 769 24.62 -16.58 15.49
C THR A 769 26.03 -16.48 14.93
N GLY A 770 26.58 -15.28 14.83
CA GLY A 770 27.88 -15.01 14.22
C GLY A 770 27.92 -15.17 12.70
N LYS A 771 26.75 -15.30 12.03
CA LYS A 771 26.63 -15.50 10.58
C LYS A 771 26.23 -14.22 9.86
N TYR A 772 26.29 -14.25 8.54
CA TYR A 772 26.07 -13.12 7.64
C TYR A 772 24.77 -13.27 6.87
N PRO A 773 24.20 -12.17 6.32
CA PRO A 773 23.05 -12.26 5.42
C PRO A 773 23.42 -13.11 4.20
N GLY A 774 22.50 -13.98 3.79
CA GLY A 774 22.64 -14.82 2.61
C GLY A 774 22.05 -14.19 1.34
N LYS A 775 21.16 -14.94 0.68
CA LYS A 775 20.48 -14.47 -0.53
C LYS A 775 19.27 -13.61 -0.17
N MET A 776 19.17 -12.44 -0.79
CA MET A 776 18.06 -11.51 -0.60
C MET A 776 17.63 -10.89 -1.92
N THR A 777 16.33 -10.60 -2.02
CA THR A 777 15.71 -9.92 -3.16
C THR A 777 14.96 -8.68 -2.66
N VAL A 778 15.27 -7.53 -3.25
CA VAL A 778 14.64 -6.24 -2.96
C VAL A 778 14.02 -5.72 -4.26
N ILE A 779 12.73 -5.50 -4.27
CA ILE A 779 12.02 -4.96 -5.45
C ILE A 779 11.19 -3.76 -5.01
N GLY A 780 11.32 -2.66 -5.72
CA GLY A 780 10.54 -1.46 -5.45
C GLY A 780 10.88 -0.85 -4.08
N HIS A 781 12.17 -0.63 -3.80
CA HIS A 781 12.57 0.08 -2.58
C HIS A 781 12.71 1.57 -2.86
N GLY A 782 11.98 2.38 -2.10
CA GLY A 782 12.17 3.81 -2.00
C GLY A 782 12.81 4.19 -0.67
N SER A 783 13.81 5.04 -0.71
CA SER A 783 14.33 5.68 0.49
C SER A 783 14.50 7.17 0.24
N ASP A 784 13.86 7.99 1.06
CA ASP A 784 13.96 9.44 0.98
C ASP A 784 14.46 10.00 2.32
N GLY A 785 15.38 10.95 2.24
CA GLY A 785 15.93 11.59 3.43
C GLY A 785 16.78 10.67 4.32
N CYS A 786 17.27 9.54 3.80
CA CYS A 786 18.18 8.66 4.54
C CYS A 786 19.62 9.15 4.48
N THR A 787 20.42 8.86 5.50
CA THR A 787 21.87 9.12 5.45
C THR A 787 22.55 8.13 4.50
N TYR A 788 22.20 6.85 4.60
CA TYR A 788 22.55 5.81 3.64
C TYR A 788 21.29 5.03 3.28
N SER A 789 20.97 4.97 2.00
CA SER A 789 19.81 4.23 1.51
C SER A 789 20.01 2.72 1.64
N LEU A 790 21.21 2.24 1.25
CA LEU A 790 21.64 0.85 1.41
C LEU A 790 23.01 0.81 2.09
N PHE A 791 23.12 0.11 3.19
CA PHE A 791 24.39 -0.09 3.89
C PHE A 791 24.70 -1.58 4.09
N VAL A 792 25.75 -2.07 3.45
CA VAL A 792 26.29 -3.41 3.64
C VAL A 792 27.50 -3.28 4.56
N GLU A 793 27.27 -3.40 5.87
CA GLU A 793 28.31 -3.28 6.88
C GLU A 793 29.22 -4.51 6.89
N ASP A 794 28.60 -5.70 6.93
CA ASP A 794 29.29 -6.98 6.91
C ASP A 794 28.68 -7.93 5.87
N ALA A 795 29.50 -8.68 5.18
CA ALA A 795 29.06 -9.68 4.22
C ALA A 795 30.11 -10.80 4.04
N ASP A 796 29.66 -12.04 3.84
CA ASP A 796 30.53 -13.17 3.50
C ASP A 796 30.44 -13.53 2.01
N LYS A 797 31.15 -14.57 1.61
CA LYS A 797 31.17 -15.06 0.21
C LYS A 797 29.81 -15.55 -0.33
N ASN A 798 28.85 -15.84 0.56
CA ASN A 798 27.52 -16.33 0.21
C ASN A 798 26.47 -15.21 0.19
N THR A 799 26.84 -14.03 0.67
CA THR A 799 25.95 -12.86 0.65
C THR A 799 25.70 -12.43 -0.79
N LYS A 800 24.42 -12.44 -1.18
CA LYS A 800 23.97 -11.99 -2.49
C LYS A 800 22.67 -11.19 -2.36
N ILE A 801 22.75 -9.92 -2.59
CA ILE A 801 21.64 -8.98 -2.53
C ILE A 801 21.34 -8.50 -3.95
N VAL A 802 20.11 -8.68 -4.39
CA VAL A 802 19.63 -8.19 -5.70
C VAL A 802 18.57 -7.14 -5.45
N ALA A 803 18.81 -5.91 -5.87
CA ALA A 803 17.88 -4.79 -5.76
C ALA A 803 17.42 -4.36 -7.16
N VAL A 804 16.11 -4.23 -7.34
CA VAL A 804 15.45 -3.90 -8.62
C VAL A 804 14.51 -2.73 -8.41
N ASN A 805 14.49 -1.77 -9.32
CA ASN A 805 13.65 -0.58 -9.26
C ASN A 805 13.79 0.12 -7.90
N SER A 806 15.00 0.56 -7.56
CA SER A 806 15.21 1.27 -6.29
C SER A 806 15.44 2.75 -6.55
N GLU A 807 14.68 3.60 -5.91
CA GLU A 807 14.90 5.05 -5.88
C GLU A 807 15.54 5.42 -4.54
N LEU A 808 16.78 5.86 -4.61
CA LEU A 808 17.63 6.08 -3.45
C LEU A 808 17.95 7.57 -3.34
N VAL A 809 17.39 8.19 -2.30
CA VAL A 809 17.45 9.63 -2.07
C VAL A 809 18.08 9.92 -0.74
N ASN A 810 19.09 10.76 -0.76
CA ASN A 810 19.76 11.22 0.44
C ASN A 810 19.42 12.69 0.72
N THR A 811 19.22 13.01 1.98
CA THR A 811 19.10 14.40 2.43
C THR A 811 20.25 14.76 3.34
N LYS A 812 20.85 15.93 3.09
CA LYS A 812 21.92 16.44 3.93
C LYS A 812 21.39 16.73 5.35
N ILE A 813 21.94 16.03 6.32
CA ILE A 813 21.72 16.38 7.73
C ILE A 813 22.59 17.61 8.06
N PRO A 814 22.07 18.64 8.71
CA PRO A 814 22.88 19.79 9.11
C PRO A 814 24.11 19.34 9.87
N ASN A 815 25.30 19.77 9.43
CA ASN A 815 26.63 19.50 10.00
C ASN A 815 27.19 18.09 9.77
N GLU A 816 26.55 17.23 8.98
CA GLU A 816 27.11 15.95 8.57
C GLU A 816 27.20 15.86 7.04
N PRO A 817 28.31 15.36 6.48
CA PRO A 817 28.40 15.15 5.04
C PRO A 817 27.60 13.93 4.63
N VAL A 818 26.71 14.05 3.64
CA VAL A 818 26.15 12.89 2.95
C VAL A 818 27.26 12.32 2.06
N ARG A 819 27.63 11.07 2.30
CA ARG A 819 28.79 10.47 1.62
C ARG A 819 28.42 9.63 0.43
N SER A 820 27.35 8.82 0.53
CA SER A 820 26.88 7.99 -0.57
C SER A 820 25.44 7.55 -0.37
N TYR A 821 24.81 7.10 -1.45
CA TYR A 821 23.49 6.41 -1.38
C TYR A 821 23.67 4.96 -0.95
N VAL A 822 24.74 4.33 -1.44
CA VAL A 822 25.10 2.94 -1.14
C VAL A 822 26.49 2.91 -0.54
N LEU A 823 26.62 2.30 0.63
CA LEU A 823 27.90 2.06 1.29
C LEU A 823 28.12 0.55 1.49
N MET A 824 29.26 0.04 1.05
CA MET A 824 29.73 -1.31 1.31
C MET A 824 31.03 -1.27 2.10
N GLY A 825 31.04 -1.94 3.26
CA GLY A 825 32.17 -1.88 4.22
C GLY A 825 32.13 -0.62 5.07
N ASP A 826 32.73 -0.72 6.27
CA ASP A 826 32.88 0.39 7.18
C ASP A 826 33.86 1.41 6.60
N GLU A 827 33.61 2.70 6.80
CA GLU A 827 34.50 3.79 6.36
C GLU A 827 35.91 3.71 7.00
N VAL A 828 36.01 3.07 8.14
CA VAL A 828 37.24 2.95 8.92
C VAL A 828 37.86 1.55 8.83
N ASN A 829 37.10 0.54 8.42
CA ASN A 829 37.56 -0.86 8.48
C ASN A 829 37.15 -1.64 7.22
N THR A 830 38.00 -1.62 6.22
CA THR A 830 37.80 -2.21 4.90
C THR A 830 37.72 -3.74 4.85
N GLY A 831 37.84 -4.45 5.96
CA GLY A 831 37.95 -5.90 6.02
C GLY A 831 36.67 -6.70 6.23
N LYS A 832 35.51 -6.07 6.41
CA LYS A 832 34.28 -6.76 6.81
C LYS A 832 33.46 -7.33 5.64
N VAL A 833 33.63 -6.83 4.43
CA VAL A 833 32.93 -7.29 3.24
C VAL A 833 33.83 -8.25 2.45
N HIS A 834 33.38 -9.50 2.28
CA HIS A 834 34.14 -10.49 1.54
C HIS A 834 34.16 -10.15 0.03
N PRO A 835 35.28 -10.31 -0.71
CA PRO A 835 35.39 -9.98 -2.15
C PRO A 835 34.36 -10.67 -3.06
N ASN A 836 33.86 -11.82 -2.66
CA ASN A 836 32.84 -12.56 -3.42
C ASN A 836 31.40 -12.24 -2.97
N ALA A 837 31.20 -11.36 -1.99
CA ALA A 837 29.87 -10.84 -1.67
C ALA A 837 29.35 -10.02 -2.84
N LYS A 838 28.04 -10.11 -3.11
CA LYS A 838 27.44 -9.44 -4.27
C LYS A 838 26.29 -8.52 -3.84
N LEU A 839 26.37 -7.27 -4.21
CA LEU A 839 25.25 -6.36 -4.29
C LEU A 839 25.02 -6.02 -5.76
N ILE A 840 23.85 -6.38 -6.28
CA ILE A 840 23.48 -6.19 -7.68
C ILE A 840 22.32 -5.18 -7.72
N LEU A 841 22.52 -4.07 -8.39
CA LEU A 841 21.51 -3.03 -8.58
C LEU A 841 21.02 -3.06 -10.02
N TYR A 842 19.74 -3.32 -10.22
CA TYR A 842 19.07 -3.21 -11.51
C TYR A 842 18.13 -2.00 -11.52
N ASN A 843 18.20 -1.19 -12.58
CA ASN A 843 17.23 -0.14 -12.82
C ASN A 843 17.00 0.75 -11.58
N SER A 844 18.07 1.34 -11.06
CA SER A 844 18.03 2.17 -9.86
C SER A 844 18.30 3.63 -10.18
N ALA A 845 17.66 4.54 -9.46
CA ALA A 845 17.85 5.98 -9.55
C ALA A 845 18.47 6.54 -8.26
N PHE A 846 19.33 7.53 -8.41
CA PHE A 846 20.04 8.21 -7.33
C PHE A 846 19.81 9.71 -7.47
N TRP A 847 19.25 10.34 -6.45
CA TRP A 847 19.02 11.78 -6.48
C TRP A 847 18.99 12.40 -5.07
N GLY A 848 18.90 13.72 -4.98
CA GLY A 848 18.91 14.45 -3.70
C GLY A 848 20.19 15.27 -3.50
N SER A 849 20.73 15.27 -2.29
CA SER A 849 21.90 16.07 -1.94
C SER A 849 23.17 15.57 -2.64
N PRO A 850 24.11 16.45 -3.01
CA PRO A 850 25.41 16.05 -3.52
C PRO A 850 26.13 15.09 -2.58
N VAL A 851 26.72 14.03 -3.14
CA VAL A 851 27.47 13.00 -2.42
C VAL A 851 28.89 12.92 -2.94
N PHE A 852 29.82 12.37 -2.14
CA PHE A 852 31.19 12.12 -2.58
C PHE A 852 31.26 11.03 -3.65
N GLY A 853 30.36 10.05 -3.56
CA GLY A 853 30.18 8.99 -4.55
C GLY A 853 28.80 8.37 -4.43
N ALA A 854 28.16 8.06 -5.55
CA ALA A 854 26.85 7.41 -5.51
C ALA A 854 26.92 6.05 -4.78
N ILE A 855 27.98 5.29 -5.09
CA ILE A 855 28.29 4.01 -4.46
C ILE A 855 29.73 4.08 -3.93
N ILE A 856 29.92 3.87 -2.65
CA ILE A 856 31.24 3.71 -2.03
C ILE A 856 31.39 2.23 -1.67
N ASN A 857 32.35 1.57 -2.29
CA ASN A 857 32.70 0.18 -2.00
C ASN A 857 34.09 0.12 -1.34
N ASN A 858 34.11 -0.02 -0.03
CA ASN A 858 35.31 -0.24 0.77
C ASN A 858 35.63 -1.73 0.98
N GLY A 859 34.83 -2.62 0.39
CA GLY A 859 35.15 -4.04 0.34
C GLY A 859 36.37 -4.30 -0.55
N ILE A 860 36.99 -5.46 -0.39
CA ILE A 860 38.06 -5.90 -1.28
C ILE A 860 37.39 -6.31 -2.61
N VAL A 861 37.72 -5.62 -3.69
CA VAL A 861 37.25 -5.92 -5.04
C VAL A 861 38.13 -7.01 -5.66
#